data_f53427b687bf2f1e09915dedc4fcc05c
#
_entry.id   f53427b687bf2f1e09915dedc4fcc05c
#
_cell.length_a   1.000
_cell.length_b   1.000
_cell.length_c   1.000
_cell.angle_alpha   90.00
_cell.angle_beta   90.00
_cell.angle_gamma   90.00
#
_symmetry.space_group_name_H-M   'P 1'
#
loop_
_entity.id
_entity.type
_entity.pdbx_description
1 polymer ?
#
loop_
_entity_poly.entity_id
_entity_poly.type
_entity_poly.pdbx_seq_one_letter_code
_entity_poly.pdbx_strand_id
1 'polypeptide(L)'
;VVESAALHPFAKWLPRAESTVVEAYLTPILNQYLDDVSRGLDRGILRVMTSAGGLVGRNDYRSVDSLLSGPAGGVVAAVAVAQRAGLSKIVALDMGGTSADVSRFDGDFDYRDRHEVGSASISAPALKIETVAAGGGSICRLEGDLLCVGPESAGARPGPACYGFGGPLCLTDVNLLLGRLSPEHFASPVFPKESELRLEEMLQGSSRSREETLLGFLDVANDAMAGAIRKVSVSEGYDPADYALVAFGGAGGQHACGVAEKLGISRVLSPADAGLLSAYGLSKASLERFAERQVMRPLADIDLAPIEEKLSAEALDALLRESEGGAVRRKTAFLRFLGQDASLEIDYLDLADLHSLFEDRYREVFGYLPKDGLIEIVSLRVIASVEVEPDPIESFFDSASDAPGVENSSSSSSLHLRDTLIPGEVLDGPILVPDSFGTLFLESSWRGRVGDRGSLLLEKISMGEAAESDATGFRGFAARELFSNRFLTLVEEMGARLERTALSTNVKERLDFSCALLDADGRLTANAPHVPVHLGALGLCVREIAATLSLEPGDVVISNHPGFGGSHLPDVTVIAPVHDRSGNLFAYVANRAHHAEIGGIRPGSMPPEARNLAEEGVVIPPTYLFRNGESCIDEVARLFHEGPWPSRRPEENLADLLAQVASVRFGCDRLSELAEEHGSRTLGEHMKHLRDRSAGICREFLARHEGAELRAEQRLDDGSLIVVTITIRDSRATFDFTGTSSCHSANLNATAAIVRSALVYVLRVLAEQEVPLNEGFLDPVEIILPDDSFLSPVFP
;
A
#
# COMPACT_ATOMS: atom_id res chain seq x y z
N VAL A 1 25.02 -19.91 19.47
CA VAL A 1 25.65 -18.78 18.74
C VAL A 1 25.17 -18.90 17.31
N VAL A 2 24.68 -17.78 16.76
CA VAL A 2 24.26 -17.68 15.35
C VAL A 2 25.26 -16.77 14.63
N GLU A 3 25.77 -17.22 13.49
CA GLU A 3 26.70 -16.47 12.68
C GLU A 3 25.96 -15.77 11.54
N SER A 4 25.98 -14.44 11.49
CA SER A 4 25.22 -13.65 10.52
C SER A 4 25.58 -13.93 9.07
N ALA A 5 26.87 -14.22 8.79
CA ALA A 5 27.35 -14.51 7.44
C ALA A 5 26.97 -15.92 6.96
N ALA A 6 26.76 -16.86 7.89
CA ALA A 6 26.26 -18.20 7.56
C ALA A 6 24.73 -18.16 7.33
N LEU A 7 24.02 -17.32 8.08
CA LEU A 7 22.57 -17.16 7.92
C LEU A 7 22.24 -16.45 6.59
N HIS A 8 22.92 -15.32 6.31
CA HIS A 8 22.70 -14.49 5.11
C HIS A 8 24.01 -13.87 4.61
N PRO A 9 24.60 -14.38 3.53
CA PRO A 9 25.89 -13.87 3.00
C PRO A 9 25.72 -12.63 2.13
N PHE A 10 24.86 -11.65 2.51
CA PHE A 10 24.61 -10.41 1.76
C PHE A 10 25.34 -9.19 2.34
N ALA A 11 25.60 -8.17 1.49
CA ALA A 11 26.42 -7.03 1.84
C ALA A 11 25.84 -6.12 2.93
N LYS A 12 24.52 -5.91 2.97
CA LYS A 12 23.87 -5.01 3.95
C LYS A 12 23.92 -5.63 5.35
N TRP A 13 24.82 -5.10 6.19
CA TRP A 13 25.10 -5.68 7.52
C TRP A 13 23.96 -5.50 8.53
N LEU A 14 23.22 -4.37 8.49
CA LEU A 14 22.17 -4.08 9.47
C LEU A 14 20.98 -5.06 9.34
N PRO A 15 20.33 -5.24 8.16
CA PRO A 15 19.28 -6.25 8.01
C PRO A 15 19.75 -7.68 8.32
N ARG A 16 21.02 -7.98 8.01
CA ARG A 16 21.63 -9.26 8.38
C ARG A 16 21.75 -9.44 9.89
N ALA A 17 22.12 -8.36 10.62
CA ALA A 17 22.20 -8.37 12.08
C ALA A 17 20.82 -8.56 12.72
N GLU A 18 19.80 -7.85 12.23
CA GLU A 18 18.41 -7.97 12.70
C GLU A 18 17.89 -9.40 12.52
N SER A 19 18.02 -9.98 11.34
CA SER A 19 17.65 -11.37 11.07
C SER A 19 18.38 -12.36 11.99
N THR A 20 19.66 -12.09 12.28
CA THR A 20 20.47 -12.93 13.18
C THR A 20 19.98 -12.87 14.62
N VAL A 21 19.57 -11.68 15.08
CA VAL A 21 18.99 -11.50 16.41
C VAL A 21 17.66 -12.25 16.53
N VAL A 22 16.80 -12.13 15.52
CA VAL A 22 15.51 -12.84 15.47
C VAL A 22 15.72 -14.37 15.44
N GLU A 23 16.63 -14.86 14.60
CA GLU A 23 17.01 -16.28 14.58
C GLU A 23 17.45 -16.77 15.97
N ALA A 24 18.39 -16.03 16.60
CA ALA A 24 18.90 -16.39 17.91
C ALA A 24 17.83 -16.36 19.01
N TYR A 25 16.85 -15.44 18.89
CA TYR A 25 15.75 -15.33 19.84
C TYR A 25 14.72 -16.46 19.69
N LEU A 26 14.33 -16.80 18.46
CA LEU A 26 13.29 -17.79 18.17
C LEU A 26 13.79 -19.23 18.28
N THR A 27 15.04 -19.49 17.93
CA THR A 27 15.61 -20.84 17.83
C THR A 27 15.40 -21.70 19.09
N PRO A 28 15.61 -21.25 20.34
CA PRO A 28 15.40 -22.09 21.52
C PRO A 28 13.94 -22.54 21.68
N ILE A 29 12.98 -21.64 21.41
CA ILE A 29 11.54 -21.88 21.57
C ILE A 29 11.07 -22.84 20.49
N LEU A 30 11.39 -22.56 19.23
CA LEU A 30 10.97 -23.39 18.09
C LEU A 30 11.61 -24.77 18.12
N ASN A 31 12.89 -24.85 18.47
CA ASN A 31 13.55 -26.15 18.62
C ASN A 31 12.88 -27.03 19.68
N GLN A 32 12.58 -26.46 20.85
CA GLN A 32 11.88 -27.20 21.89
C GLN A 32 10.52 -27.69 21.40
N TYR A 33 9.73 -26.85 20.77
CA TYR A 33 8.41 -27.20 20.22
C TYR A 33 8.52 -28.31 19.16
N LEU A 34 9.40 -28.18 18.18
CA LEU A 34 9.59 -29.15 17.12
C LEU A 34 10.15 -30.49 17.64
N ASP A 35 10.99 -30.44 18.66
CA ASP A 35 11.51 -31.68 19.33
C ASP A 35 10.39 -32.37 20.12
N ASP A 36 9.47 -31.62 20.74
CA ASP A 36 8.30 -32.18 21.42
C ASP A 36 7.36 -32.83 20.41
N VAL A 37 7.10 -32.18 19.25
CA VAL A 37 6.32 -32.77 18.15
C VAL A 37 7.01 -34.02 17.62
N SER A 38 8.32 -33.97 17.37
CA SER A 38 9.07 -35.14 16.85
C SER A 38 9.05 -36.34 17.80
N ARG A 39 9.11 -36.10 19.12
CA ARG A 39 9.01 -37.16 20.14
C ARG A 39 7.61 -37.80 20.20
N GLY A 40 6.58 -37.04 19.81
CA GLY A 40 5.21 -37.54 19.70
C GLY A 40 4.92 -38.38 18.46
N LEU A 41 5.86 -38.43 17.49
CA LEU A 41 5.72 -39.21 16.27
C LEU A 41 6.33 -40.62 16.47
N ASP A 42 5.49 -41.62 16.46
CA ASP A 42 5.97 -43.03 16.55
C ASP A 42 6.71 -43.48 15.28
N ARG A 43 6.31 -42.93 14.12
CA ARG A 43 6.86 -43.18 12.79
C ARG A 43 6.70 -41.99 11.89
N GLY A 44 7.61 -41.79 10.93
CA GLY A 44 7.53 -40.77 9.92
C GLY A 44 8.65 -39.71 10.04
N ILE A 45 8.66 -38.80 9.10
CA ILE A 45 9.61 -37.70 9.01
C ILE A 45 8.85 -36.39 9.25
N LEU A 46 9.28 -35.63 10.22
CA LEU A 46 8.74 -34.27 10.45
C LEU A 46 9.30 -33.32 9.40
N ARG A 47 8.41 -32.75 8.63
CA ARG A 47 8.68 -31.65 7.71
C ARG A 47 7.97 -30.40 8.19
N VAL A 48 8.59 -29.25 8.01
CA VAL A 48 8.10 -27.96 8.48
C VAL A 48 7.98 -27.03 7.29
N MET A 49 6.88 -26.30 7.21
CA MET A 49 6.68 -25.29 6.18
C MET A 49 7.47 -24.04 6.49
N THR A 50 8.08 -23.47 5.47
CA THR A 50 8.79 -22.18 5.54
C THR A 50 7.88 -21.03 5.11
N SER A 51 8.29 -19.80 5.39
CA SER A 51 7.63 -18.59 4.90
C SER A 51 7.62 -18.51 3.36
N ALA A 52 8.50 -19.25 2.68
CA ALA A 52 8.52 -19.35 1.22
C ALA A 52 7.48 -20.35 0.65
N GLY A 53 6.71 -21.04 1.51
CA GLY A 53 5.67 -21.98 1.07
C GLY A 53 6.16 -23.40 0.77
N GLY A 54 7.47 -23.64 0.82
CA GLY A 54 8.07 -24.96 0.64
C GLY A 54 8.25 -25.70 1.99
N LEU A 55 8.41 -27.03 1.91
CA LEU A 55 8.72 -27.87 3.06
C LEU A 55 10.23 -28.09 3.19
N VAL A 56 10.70 -28.13 4.43
CA VAL A 56 12.06 -28.53 4.78
C VAL A 56 12.04 -29.55 5.92
N GLY A 57 13.07 -30.40 5.98
CA GLY A 57 13.27 -31.29 7.09
C GLY A 57 13.57 -30.53 8.39
N ARG A 58 13.25 -31.16 9.54
CA ARG A 58 13.47 -30.57 10.88
C ARG A 58 14.88 -30.03 11.10
N ASN A 59 15.89 -30.69 10.55
CA ASN A 59 17.30 -30.34 10.78
C ASN A 59 17.79 -29.16 9.96
N ASP A 60 17.14 -28.87 8.83
CA ASP A 60 17.50 -27.77 7.93
C ASP A 60 16.60 -26.52 8.14
N TYR A 61 15.62 -26.61 9.06
CA TYR A 61 14.70 -25.53 9.36
C TYR A 61 15.38 -24.43 10.15
N ARG A 62 15.30 -23.20 9.62
CA ARG A 62 15.77 -22.00 10.31
C ARG A 62 14.58 -21.27 10.93
N SER A 63 14.79 -20.72 12.12
CA SER A 63 13.69 -20.07 12.86
C SER A 63 13.16 -18.82 12.18
N VAL A 64 13.98 -18.09 11.44
CA VAL A 64 13.54 -16.94 10.62
C VAL A 64 12.57 -17.32 9.50
N ASP A 65 12.60 -18.57 9.04
CA ASP A 65 11.72 -19.07 8.00
C ASP A 65 10.30 -19.42 8.54
N SER A 66 10.05 -19.26 9.84
CA SER A 66 8.76 -19.58 10.48
C SER A 66 7.72 -18.48 10.43
N LEU A 67 8.13 -17.22 10.28
CA LEU A 67 7.35 -16.03 10.64
C LEU A 67 6.07 -15.86 9.82
N LEU A 68 6.07 -16.28 8.56
CA LEU A 68 4.91 -16.25 7.66
C LEU A 68 4.49 -17.65 7.18
N SER A 69 4.92 -18.71 7.85
CA SER A 69 4.64 -20.09 7.43
C SER A 69 3.15 -20.48 7.46
N GLY A 70 2.37 -19.90 8.39
CA GLY A 70 0.93 -20.10 8.44
C GLY A 70 0.20 -19.51 7.24
N PRO A 71 0.31 -18.20 6.98
CA PRO A 71 -0.21 -17.57 5.77
C PRO A 71 0.30 -18.23 4.48
N ALA A 72 1.59 -18.63 4.42
CA ALA A 72 2.15 -19.33 3.26
C ALA A 72 1.41 -20.63 2.95
N GLY A 73 0.99 -21.39 3.97
CA GLY A 73 0.15 -22.56 3.79
C GLY A 73 -1.19 -22.24 3.14
N GLY A 74 -1.81 -21.13 3.52
CA GLY A 74 -3.04 -20.63 2.90
C GLY A 74 -2.86 -20.32 1.43
N VAL A 75 -1.76 -19.63 1.07
CA VAL A 75 -1.44 -19.29 -0.33
C VAL A 75 -1.22 -20.54 -1.18
N VAL A 76 -0.41 -21.50 -0.70
CA VAL A 76 -0.16 -22.78 -1.39
C VAL A 76 -1.47 -23.53 -1.64
N ALA A 77 -2.35 -23.56 -0.65
CA ALA A 77 -3.66 -24.19 -0.80
C ALA A 77 -4.56 -23.46 -1.78
N ALA A 78 -4.61 -22.10 -1.72
CA ALA A 78 -5.39 -21.29 -2.64
C ALA A 78 -4.97 -21.54 -4.09
N VAL A 79 -3.67 -21.66 -4.36
CA VAL A 79 -3.14 -22.02 -5.68
C VAL A 79 -3.57 -23.42 -6.10
N ALA A 80 -3.45 -24.41 -5.19
CA ALA A 80 -3.81 -25.80 -5.49
C ALA A 80 -5.30 -25.94 -5.84
N VAL A 81 -6.21 -25.30 -5.07
CA VAL A 81 -7.66 -25.33 -5.36
C VAL A 81 -8.01 -24.54 -6.60
N ALA A 82 -7.32 -23.42 -6.88
CA ALA A 82 -7.53 -22.64 -8.08
C ALA A 82 -7.12 -23.41 -9.35
N GLN A 83 -5.95 -24.04 -9.32
CA GLN A 83 -5.49 -24.90 -10.43
C GLN A 83 -6.45 -26.06 -10.67
N ARG A 84 -6.97 -26.68 -9.59
CA ARG A 84 -8.01 -27.69 -9.67
C ARG A 84 -9.29 -27.15 -10.33
N ALA A 85 -9.65 -25.89 -10.06
CA ALA A 85 -10.80 -25.21 -10.68
C ALA A 85 -10.49 -24.65 -12.10
N GLY A 86 -9.31 -24.92 -12.66
CA GLY A 86 -8.91 -24.44 -13.99
C GLY A 86 -8.55 -22.94 -14.02
N LEU A 87 -8.24 -22.33 -12.88
CA LEU A 87 -7.85 -20.93 -12.75
C LEU A 87 -6.32 -20.81 -12.65
N SER A 88 -5.71 -20.08 -13.58
CA SER A 88 -4.25 -19.90 -13.66
C SER A 88 -3.75 -18.61 -13.00
N LYS A 89 -4.62 -17.58 -12.90
CA LYS A 89 -4.32 -16.29 -12.30
C LYS A 89 -5.26 -16.04 -11.15
N ILE A 90 -4.73 -15.87 -9.94
CA ILE A 90 -5.55 -15.65 -8.76
C ILE A 90 -4.98 -14.59 -7.81
N VAL A 91 -5.88 -13.99 -7.08
CA VAL A 91 -5.59 -13.31 -5.82
C VAL A 91 -6.19 -14.13 -4.69
N ALA A 92 -5.38 -14.48 -3.71
CA ALA A 92 -5.82 -15.18 -2.50
C ALA A 92 -6.20 -14.17 -1.42
N LEU A 93 -7.32 -14.40 -0.74
CA LEU A 93 -7.81 -13.63 0.40
C LEU A 93 -8.11 -14.58 1.54
N ASP A 94 -7.22 -14.65 2.53
CA ASP A 94 -7.41 -15.37 3.80
C ASP A 94 -7.87 -14.39 4.87
N MET A 95 -9.15 -14.43 5.24
CA MET A 95 -9.64 -13.57 6.31
C MET A 95 -10.02 -14.39 7.53
N GLY A 96 -9.27 -14.16 8.59
CA GLY A 96 -9.50 -14.73 9.91
C GLY A 96 -10.23 -13.80 10.87
N GLY A 97 -10.04 -14.04 12.17
CA GLY A 97 -10.64 -13.21 13.23
C GLY A 97 -9.92 -11.89 13.49
N THR A 98 -8.64 -11.74 13.13
CA THR A 98 -7.81 -10.57 13.49
C THR A 98 -7.35 -9.75 12.29
N SER A 99 -7.06 -10.43 11.19
CA SER A 99 -6.46 -9.83 9.99
C SER A 99 -6.96 -10.54 8.75
N ALA A 100 -6.67 -9.95 7.60
CA ALA A 100 -6.76 -10.62 6.32
C ALA A 100 -5.38 -10.61 5.64
N ASP A 101 -4.99 -11.76 5.10
CA ASP A 101 -3.76 -11.97 4.36
C ASP A 101 -4.08 -12.09 2.87
N VAL A 102 -3.37 -11.34 2.03
CA VAL A 102 -3.57 -11.33 0.59
C VAL A 102 -2.29 -11.63 -0.14
N SER A 103 -2.38 -12.35 -1.25
CA SER A 103 -1.27 -12.68 -2.13
C SER A 103 -1.74 -12.84 -3.55
N ARG A 104 -0.81 -12.74 -4.50
CA ARG A 104 -1.05 -12.95 -5.92
C ARG A 104 -0.33 -14.19 -6.43
N PHE A 105 -0.92 -14.86 -7.44
CA PHE A 105 -0.29 -15.94 -8.17
C PHE A 105 -0.62 -15.81 -9.67
N ASP A 106 0.42 -15.88 -10.52
CA ASP A 106 0.31 -15.82 -11.97
C ASP A 106 1.27 -16.84 -12.62
N GLY A 107 0.92 -18.11 -12.48
CA GLY A 107 1.73 -19.24 -12.97
C GLY A 107 2.87 -19.66 -12.04
N ASP A 108 3.41 -18.76 -11.21
CA ASP A 108 4.36 -19.08 -10.15
C ASP A 108 4.15 -18.15 -8.94
N PHE A 109 4.76 -18.52 -7.80
CA PHE A 109 4.71 -17.72 -6.57
C PHE A 109 5.57 -16.48 -6.68
N ASP A 110 5.05 -15.38 -6.13
CA ASP A 110 5.84 -14.17 -5.89
C ASP A 110 6.58 -14.29 -4.56
N TYR A 111 7.87 -13.96 -4.56
CA TYR A 111 8.70 -13.97 -3.37
C TYR A 111 9.15 -12.57 -3.00
N ARG A 112 9.45 -12.38 -1.72
CA ARG A 112 10.20 -11.21 -1.23
C ARG A 112 11.38 -11.69 -0.39
N ASP A 113 12.50 -11.00 -0.53
CA ASP A 113 13.74 -11.34 0.21
C ASP A 113 13.85 -10.67 1.54
N ARG A 114 13.04 -9.62 1.71
CA ARG A 114 12.95 -8.86 2.94
C ARG A 114 11.50 -8.61 3.26
N HIS A 115 11.13 -8.84 4.50
CA HIS A 115 9.82 -8.53 5.04
C HIS A 115 9.95 -7.98 6.45
N GLU A 116 9.00 -7.15 6.85
CA GLU A 116 8.96 -6.58 8.18
C GLU A 116 8.02 -7.37 9.08
N VAL A 117 8.48 -7.64 10.32
CA VAL A 117 7.66 -8.25 11.36
C VAL A 117 7.81 -7.41 12.62
N GLY A 118 6.78 -6.64 12.96
CA GLY A 118 6.86 -5.59 13.96
C GLY A 118 7.86 -4.52 13.54
N SER A 119 8.90 -4.29 14.34
CA SER A 119 9.98 -3.33 14.04
C SER A 119 11.24 -3.98 13.45
N ALA A 120 11.24 -5.30 13.19
CA ALA A 120 12.40 -6.01 12.68
C ALA A 120 12.30 -6.28 11.18
N SER A 121 13.37 -5.98 10.44
CA SER A 121 13.51 -6.29 9.02
C SER A 121 14.19 -7.63 8.83
N ILE A 122 13.45 -8.61 8.35
CA ILE A 122 13.90 -10.00 8.18
C ILE A 122 14.35 -10.24 6.75
N SER A 123 15.59 -10.66 6.60
CA SER A 123 16.15 -11.07 5.31
C SER A 123 16.06 -12.59 5.18
N ALA A 124 14.95 -13.09 4.66
CA ALA A 124 14.73 -14.50 4.34
C ALA A 124 13.71 -14.59 3.21
N PRO A 125 13.83 -15.57 2.29
CA PRO A 125 12.81 -15.75 1.27
C PRO A 125 11.45 -16.05 1.91
N ALA A 126 10.44 -15.28 1.53
CA ALA A 126 9.06 -15.48 1.96
C ALA A 126 8.13 -15.24 0.77
N LEU A 127 6.98 -15.90 0.75
CA LEU A 127 5.92 -15.54 -0.18
C LEU A 127 5.52 -14.08 0.02
N LYS A 128 5.20 -13.41 -1.06
CA LYS A 128 4.74 -12.02 -1.04
C LYS A 128 3.30 -11.98 -0.56
N ILE A 129 3.17 -11.82 0.74
CA ILE A 129 1.90 -11.74 1.45
C ILE A 129 1.79 -10.34 2.05
N GLU A 130 0.68 -9.68 1.84
CA GLU A 130 0.34 -8.41 2.49
C GLU A 130 -0.74 -8.67 3.52
N THR A 131 -0.52 -8.19 4.74
CA THR A 131 -1.46 -8.36 5.85
C THR A 131 -2.15 -7.02 6.15
N VAL A 132 -3.47 -7.04 6.23
CA VAL A 132 -4.26 -5.88 6.64
C VAL A 132 -5.03 -6.19 7.92
N ALA A 133 -5.10 -5.22 8.83
CA ALA A 133 -5.81 -5.34 10.10
C ALA A 133 -7.34 -5.24 9.92
N ALA A 134 -7.88 -6.10 9.05
CA ALA A 134 -9.31 -6.23 8.76
C ALA A 134 -9.71 -7.70 8.94
N GLY A 135 -10.19 -8.06 10.11
CA GLY A 135 -10.65 -9.41 10.46
C GLY A 135 -12.01 -9.35 11.17
N GLY A 136 -12.61 -10.50 11.45
CA GLY A 136 -13.92 -10.56 12.10
C GLY A 136 -13.99 -9.86 13.46
N GLY A 137 -12.89 -9.81 14.20
CA GLY A 137 -12.76 -9.12 15.48
C GLY A 137 -12.28 -7.67 15.40
N SER A 138 -12.08 -7.11 14.19
CA SER A 138 -11.71 -5.70 14.04
C SER A 138 -12.77 -4.79 14.65
N ILE A 139 -12.35 -3.88 15.54
CA ILE A 139 -13.23 -3.03 16.31
C ILE A 139 -13.82 -1.95 15.40
N CYS A 140 -15.13 -1.84 15.40
CA CYS A 140 -15.88 -0.82 14.69
C CYS A 140 -16.12 0.38 15.63
N ARG A 141 -15.73 1.59 15.20
CA ARG A 141 -15.85 2.82 15.98
C ARG A 141 -16.44 3.94 15.14
N LEU A 142 -17.15 4.84 15.83
CA LEU A 142 -17.61 6.10 15.27
C LEU A 142 -16.79 7.23 15.89
N GLU A 143 -15.96 7.90 15.13
CA GLU A 143 -15.15 9.03 15.55
C GLU A 143 -15.70 10.33 14.94
N GLY A 144 -16.51 11.06 15.69
CA GLY A 144 -17.34 12.13 15.13
C GLY A 144 -18.31 11.54 14.09
N ASP A 145 -18.15 11.97 12.83
CA ASP A 145 -18.92 11.42 11.71
C ASP A 145 -18.17 10.34 10.91
N LEU A 146 -17.02 9.85 11.38
CA LEU A 146 -16.19 8.89 10.68
C LEU A 146 -16.46 7.47 11.16
N LEU A 147 -16.61 6.54 10.21
CA LEU A 147 -16.65 5.11 10.49
C LEU A 147 -15.22 4.54 10.40
N CYS A 148 -14.76 3.96 11.49
CA CYS A 148 -13.43 3.32 11.57
C CYS A 148 -13.58 1.82 11.83
N VAL A 149 -12.79 1.01 11.12
CA VAL A 149 -12.69 -0.45 11.32
C VAL A 149 -11.23 -0.81 11.59
N GLY A 150 -10.92 -1.32 12.77
CA GLY A 150 -9.55 -1.57 13.19
C GLY A 150 -8.77 -0.28 13.47
N PRO A 151 -7.40 -0.33 13.43
CA PRO A 151 -6.57 -1.52 13.30
C PRO A 151 -6.63 -2.48 14.51
N GLU A 152 -7.20 -2.04 15.63
CA GLU A 152 -7.30 -2.84 16.83
C GLU A 152 -8.34 -3.96 16.67
N SER A 153 -8.01 -5.13 17.22
CA SER A 153 -8.88 -6.29 17.24
C SER A 153 -9.26 -6.63 18.68
N ALA A 154 -10.53 -6.99 18.90
CA ALA A 154 -11.00 -7.52 20.19
C ALA A 154 -10.45 -8.93 20.49
N GLY A 155 -9.76 -9.56 19.52
CA GLY A 155 -9.20 -10.90 19.64
C GLY A 155 -10.27 -11.96 19.89
N ALA A 156 -9.86 -13.05 20.54
CA ALA A 156 -10.79 -14.14 20.91
C ALA A 156 -11.49 -13.85 22.26
N ARG A 157 -10.90 -13.01 23.12
CA ARG A 157 -11.45 -12.65 24.41
C ARG A 157 -11.01 -11.23 24.81
N PRO A 158 -11.94 -10.27 25.00
CA PRO A 158 -13.40 -10.47 25.08
C PRO A 158 -14.06 -10.87 23.75
N GLY A 159 -13.41 -10.60 22.58
CA GLY A 159 -13.95 -10.88 21.27
C GLY A 159 -15.04 -9.90 20.84
N PRO A 160 -15.70 -10.14 19.70
CA PRO A 160 -16.90 -9.41 19.28
C PRO A 160 -17.99 -9.40 20.34
N ALA A 161 -18.84 -8.37 20.35
CA ALA A 161 -19.94 -8.24 21.32
C ALA A 161 -20.83 -9.49 21.37
N CYS A 162 -21.14 -10.06 20.19
CA CYS A 162 -21.95 -11.27 20.07
C CYS A 162 -21.38 -12.51 20.78
N TYR A 163 -20.13 -12.52 21.19
CA TYR A 163 -19.57 -13.65 21.95
C TYR A 163 -20.00 -13.66 23.43
N GLY A 164 -20.64 -12.57 23.91
CA GLY A 164 -21.21 -12.50 25.25
C GLY A 164 -20.20 -12.29 26.37
N PHE A 165 -18.97 -11.91 26.08
CA PHE A 165 -17.93 -11.62 27.08
C PHE A 165 -17.74 -10.11 27.33
N GLY A 166 -18.70 -9.28 26.91
CA GLY A 166 -18.67 -7.83 27.10
C GLY A 166 -17.74 -7.08 26.13
N GLY A 167 -17.47 -7.67 24.97
CA GLY A 167 -16.65 -7.06 23.93
C GLY A 167 -17.26 -5.84 23.24
N PRO A 168 -16.48 -5.10 22.44
CA PRO A 168 -16.95 -3.99 21.62
C PRO A 168 -17.70 -4.48 20.38
N LEU A 169 -18.33 -3.54 19.66
CA LEU A 169 -18.88 -3.81 18.33
C LEU A 169 -17.71 -4.11 17.37
N CYS A 170 -17.74 -5.25 16.71
CA CYS A 170 -16.74 -5.71 15.76
C CYS A 170 -17.35 -6.06 14.40
N LEU A 171 -16.54 -6.32 13.41
CA LEU A 171 -17.00 -6.66 12.06
C LEU A 171 -17.86 -7.94 12.03
N THR A 172 -17.59 -8.92 12.88
CA THR A 172 -18.46 -10.09 13.08
C THR A 172 -19.87 -9.68 13.52
N ASP A 173 -20.01 -8.70 14.43
CA ASP A 173 -21.29 -8.16 14.87
C ASP A 173 -22.01 -7.46 13.72
N VAL A 174 -21.29 -6.70 12.91
CA VAL A 174 -21.81 -6.03 11.72
C VAL A 174 -22.39 -7.05 10.73
N ASN A 175 -21.63 -8.10 10.40
CA ASN A 175 -22.11 -9.18 9.51
C ASN A 175 -23.31 -9.92 10.10
N LEU A 176 -23.32 -10.15 11.41
CA LEU A 176 -24.46 -10.78 12.12
C LEU A 176 -25.71 -9.92 12.03
N LEU A 177 -25.60 -8.61 12.30
CA LEU A 177 -26.74 -7.67 12.29
C LEU A 177 -27.27 -7.37 10.87
N LEU A 178 -26.43 -7.57 9.84
CA LEU A 178 -26.80 -7.50 8.43
C LEU A 178 -27.37 -8.83 7.89
N GLY A 179 -27.45 -9.89 8.70
CA GLY A 179 -27.94 -11.19 8.28
C GLY A 179 -26.96 -11.98 7.39
N ARG A 180 -25.68 -11.61 7.37
CA ARG A 180 -24.60 -12.30 6.65
C ARG A 180 -23.98 -13.45 7.46
N LEU A 181 -24.45 -13.67 8.66
CA LEU A 181 -24.12 -14.78 9.56
C LEU A 181 -25.39 -15.37 10.16
N SER A 182 -25.44 -16.69 10.24
CA SER A 182 -26.51 -17.41 10.90
C SER A 182 -26.10 -17.76 12.33
N PRO A 183 -26.82 -17.26 13.37
CA PRO A 183 -26.53 -17.62 14.77
C PRO A 183 -26.60 -19.12 15.03
N GLU A 184 -27.47 -19.84 14.32
CA GLU A 184 -27.73 -21.26 14.50
C GLU A 184 -26.60 -22.15 13.93
N HIS A 185 -25.82 -21.58 12.97
CA HIS A 185 -24.76 -22.30 12.26
C HIS A 185 -23.38 -21.75 12.58
N PHE A 186 -23.25 -20.93 13.62
CA PHE A 186 -21.96 -20.45 14.07
C PHE A 186 -21.30 -21.48 15.00
N ALA A 187 -19.99 -21.69 14.87
CA ALA A 187 -19.24 -22.73 15.61
C ALA A 187 -19.34 -22.62 17.15
N SER A 188 -19.63 -21.42 17.66
CA SER A 188 -19.83 -21.12 19.08
C SER A 188 -21.15 -20.37 19.27
N PRO A 189 -21.80 -20.46 20.45
CA PRO A 189 -23.00 -19.66 20.72
C PRO A 189 -22.74 -18.18 20.55
N VAL A 190 -23.59 -17.50 19.79
CA VAL A 190 -23.56 -16.04 19.62
C VAL A 190 -24.85 -15.41 20.12
N PHE A 191 -24.75 -14.19 20.61
CA PHE A 191 -25.79 -13.42 21.27
C PHE A 191 -26.07 -12.12 20.48
N PRO A 192 -26.98 -12.12 19.47
CA PRO A 192 -27.24 -10.94 18.63
C PRO A 192 -27.66 -9.70 19.41
N LYS A 193 -28.35 -9.89 20.56
CA LYS A 193 -28.75 -8.79 21.42
C LYS A 193 -27.60 -7.97 22.00
N GLU A 194 -26.46 -8.58 22.21
CA GLU A 194 -25.28 -7.88 22.70
C GLU A 194 -24.71 -6.96 21.60
N SER A 195 -24.72 -7.42 20.33
CA SER A 195 -24.36 -6.61 19.18
C SER A 195 -25.31 -5.43 18.97
N GLU A 196 -26.61 -5.67 19.11
CA GLU A 196 -27.63 -4.62 19.03
C GLU A 196 -27.43 -3.55 20.11
N LEU A 197 -27.16 -3.95 21.34
CA LEU A 197 -26.89 -3.02 22.44
C LEU A 197 -25.67 -2.15 22.16
N ARG A 198 -24.56 -2.73 21.69
CA ARG A 198 -23.34 -1.97 21.35
C ARG A 198 -23.57 -1.00 20.19
N LEU A 199 -24.32 -1.41 19.18
CA LEU A 199 -24.68 -0.52 18.07
C LEU A 199 -25.56 0.64 18.54
N GLU A 200 -26.57 0.39 19.39
CA GLU A 200 -27.42 1.42 19.96
C GLU A 200 -26.64 2.40 20.84
N GLU A 201 -25.72 1.91 21.69
CA GLU A 201 -24.80 2.75 22.48
C GLU A 201 -23.96 3.65 21.57
N MET A 202 -23.42 3.12 20.47
CA MET A 202 -22.61 3.87 19.52
C MET A 202 -23.40 4.95 18.79
N LEU A 203 -24.66 4.70 18.45
CA LEU A 203 -25.53 5.64 17.73
C LEU A 203 -26.17 6.70 18.62
N GLN A 204 -26.00 6.64 19.95
CA GLN A 204 -26.52 7.66 20.84
C GLN A 204 -25.96 9.04 20.50
N GLY A 205 -26.86 9.96 20.11
CA GLY A 205 -26.50 11.31 19.70
C GLY A 205 -26.05 11.47 18.25
N SER A 206 -26.01 10.38 17.49
CA SER A 206 -25.71 10.41 16.05
C SER A 206 -27.00 10.60 15.24
N SER A 207 -26.90 11.28 14.10
CA SER A 207 -28.00 11.45 13.13
C SER A 207 -28.12 10.28 12.14
N ARG A 208 -27.26 9.25 12.26
CA ARG A 208 -27.16 8.14 11.33
C ARG A 208 -28.24 7.08 11.57
N SER A 209 -28.68 6.47 10.49
CA SER A 209 -29.49 5.26 10.60
C SER A 209 -28.61 4.04 10.95
N ARG A 210 -29.26 3.03 11.54
CA ARG A 210 -28.63 1.72 11.83
C ARG A 210 -28.06 1.09 10.57
N GLU A 211 -28.82 1.06 9.49
CA GLU A 211 -28.47 0.41 8.25
C GLU A 211 -27.26 1.10 7.56
N GLU A 212 -27.28 2.43 7.46
CA GLU A 212 -26.14 3.20 6.93
C GLU A 212 -24.84 2.94 7.71
N THR A 213 -24.93 2.82 9.01
CA THR A 213 -23.75 2.59 9.85
C THR A 213 -23.18 1.20 9.63
N LEU A 214 -24.03 0.16 9.62
CA LEU A 214 -23.57 -1.22 9.42
C LEU A 214 -22.99 -1.46 8.04
N LEU A 215 -23.68 -0.98 7.00
CA LEU A 215 -23.19 -1.10 5.62
C LEU A 215 -21.92 -0.25 5.40
N GLY A 216 -21.83 0.90 6.06
CA GLY A 216 -20.62 1.72 6.02
C GLY A 216 -19.40 1.02 6.63
N PHE A 217 -19.52 0.36 7.78
CA PHE A 217 -18.44 -0.44 8.35
C PHE A 217 -18.03 -1.60 7.44
N LEU A 218 -19.01 -2.26 6.84
CA LEU A 218 -18.73 -3.33 5.86
C LEU A 218 -17.94 -2.81 4.67
N ASP A 219 -18.33 -1.65 4.15
CA ASP A 219 -17.68 -1.03 2.99
C ASP A 219 -16.25 -0.58 3.29
N VAL A 220 -16.01 0.03 4.46
CA VAL A 220 -14.66 0.40 4.94
C VAL A 220 -13.77 -0.85 5.05
N ALA A 221 -14.28 -1.95 5.61
CA ALA A 221 -13.51 -3.19 5.72
C ALA A 221 -13.17 -3.79 4.34
N ASN A 222 -14.14 -3.83 3.43
CA ASN A 222 -13.94 -4.33 2.07
C ASN A 222 -12.92 -3.46 1.30
N ASP A 223 -12.93 -2.14 1.52
CA ASP A 223 -11.97 -1.24 0.88
C ASP A 223 -10.55 -1.41 1.43
N ALA A 224 -10.40 -1.62 2.73
CA ALA A 224 -9.11 -1.91 3.34
C ALA A 224 -8.49 -3.21 2.76
N MET A 225 -9.30 -4.26 2.58
CA MET A 225 -8.86 -5.51 1.95
C MET A 225 -8.55 -5.32 0.46
N ALA A 226 -9.37 -4.58 -0.28
CA ALA A 226 -9.10 -4.24 -1.68
C ALA A 226 -7.81 -3.40 -1.82
N GLY A 227 -7.54 -2.49 -0.88
CA GLY A 227 -6.28 -1.73 -0.80
C GLY A 227 -5.06 -2.64 -0.65
N ALA A 228 -5.13 -3.65 0.23
CA ALA A 228 -4.06 -4.63 0.39
C ALA A 228 -3.83 -5.45 -0.89
N ILE A 229 -4.92 -5.84 -1.59
CA ILE A 229 -4.83 -6.55 -2.88
C ILE A 229 -4.17 -5.66 -3.94
N ARG A 230 -4.48 -4.36 -4.00
CA ARG A 230 -3.82 -3.42 -4.93
C ARG A 230 -2.32 -3.34 -4.67
N LYS A 231 -1.85 -3.43 -3.42
CA LYS A 231 -0.42 -3.44 -3.09
C LYS A 231 0.31 -4.65 -3.68
N VAL A 232 -0.30 -5.82 -3.72
CA VAL A 232 0.30 -7.04 -4.31
C VAL A 232 0.02 -7.21 -5.80
N SER A 233 -0.77 -6.34 -6.42
CA SER A 233 -1.11 -6.39 -7.84
C SER A 233 -0.76 -5.09 -8.55
N VAL A 234 -1.55 -4.03 -8.39
CA VAL A 234 -1.42 -2.77 -9.13
C VAL A 234 -0.05 -2.11 -8.92
N SER A 235 0.44 -2.08 -7.68
CA SER A 235 1.78 -1.53 -7.37
C SER A 235 2.93 -2.31 -8.04
N GLU A 236 2.65 -3.52 -8.53
CA GLU A 236 3.59 -4.37 -9.26
C GLU A 236 3.31 -4.40 -10.78
N GLY A 237 2.32 -3.62 -11.25
CA GLY A 237 1.98 -3.50 -12.66
C GLY A 237 0.97 -4.55 -13.16
N TYR A 238 0.17 -5.16 -12.28
CA TYR A 238 -0.83 -6.16 -12.64
C TYR A 238 -2.26 -5.65 -12.37
N ASP A 239 -3.16 -5.86 -13.32
CA ASP A 239 -4.57 -5.50 -13.15
C ASP A 239 -5.32 -6.61 -12.39
N PRO A 240 -5.90 -6.34 -11.20
CA PRO A 240 -6.67 -7.34 -10.47
C PRO A 240 -7.88 -7.88 -11.25
N ALA A 241 -8.43 -7.14 -12.19
CA ALA A 241 -9.56 -7.58 -13.00
C ALA A 241 -9.25 -8.82 -13.87
N ASP A 242 -7.97 -9.06 -14.19
CA ASP A 242 -7.52 -10.24 -14.93
C ASP A 242 -7.49 -11.52 -14.09
N TYR A 243 -7.67 -11.41 -12.79
CA TYR A 243 -7.52 -12.49 -11.80
C TYR A 243 -8.87 -12.98 -11.30
N ALA A 244 -8.90 -14.20 -10.77
CA ALA A 244 -10.01 -14.67 -9.94
C ALA A 244 -9.64 -14.50 -8.45
N LEU A 245 -10.62 -14.13 -7.61
CA LEU A 245 -10.43 -14.06 -6.17
C LEU A 245 -10.67 -15.45 -5.56
N VAL A 246 -9.70 -15.99 -4.82
CA VAL A 246 -9.89 -17.18 -3.97
C VAL A 246 -10.10 -16.73 -2.54
N ALA A 247 -11.33 -16.80 -2.05
CA ALA A 247 -11.69 -16.33 -0.71
C ALA A 247 -11.84 -17.50 0.27
N PHE A 248 -11.10 -17.44 1.37
CA PHE A 248 -11.08 -18.47 2.39
C PHE A 248 -10.79 -17.90 3.80
N GLY A 249 -10.58 -18.75 4.79
CA GLY A 249 -10.63 -18.36 6.20
C GLY A 249 -12.06 -18.29 6.72
N GLY A 250 -12.23 -18.17 8.04
CA GLY A 250 -13.55 -18.20 8.67
C GLY A 250 -14.48 -17.03 8.29
N ALA A 251 -13.91 -15.88 7.88
CA ALA A 251 -14.65 -14.67 7.53
C ALA A 251 -14.55 -14.28 6.04
N GLY A 252 -13.60 -14.81 5.28
CA GLY A 252 -13.32 -14.40 3.90
C GLY A 252 -14.52 -14.49 2.96
N GLY A 253 -15.31 -15.53 3.07
CA GLY A 253 -16.51 -15.73 2.25
C GLY A 253 -17.60 -14.68 2.45
N GLN A 254 -17.65 -14.01 3.61
CA GLN A 254 -18.66 -12.96 3.89
C GLN A 254 -18.38 -11.65 3.15
N HIS A 255 -17.13 -11.43 2.76
CA HIS A 255 -16.62 -10.21 2.14
C HIS A 255 -16.24 -10.39 0.68
N ALA A 256 -16.14 -11.63 0.20
CA ALA A 256 -15.58 -12.01 -1.09
C ALA A 256 -16.19 -11.26 -2.29
N CYS A 257 -17.52 -11.21 -2.40
CA CYS A 257 -18.22 -10.51 -3.47
C CYS A 257 -17.96 -8.99 -3.42
N GLY A 258 -18.05 -8.37 -2.23
CA GLY A 258 -17.84 -6.94 -2.05
C GLY A 258 -16.40 -6.51 -2.36
N VAL A 259 -15.41 -7.31 -1.96
CA VAL A 259 -13.98 -7.07 -2.29
C VAL A 259 -13.74 -7.23 -3.80
N ALA A 260 -14.30 -8.28 -4.43
CA ALA A 260 -14.19 -8.51 -5.86
C ALA A 260 -14.78 -7.35 -6.67
N GLU A 261 -15.93 -6.80 -6.25
CA GLU A 261 -16.55 -5.64 -6.91
C GLU A 261 -15.67 -4.39 -6.87
N LYS A 262 -15.00 -4.11 -5.74
CA LYS A 262 -14.08 -2.97 -5.60
C LYS A 262 -12.82 -3.08 -6.48
N LEU A 263 -12.52 -4.26 -6.97
CA LEU A 263 -11.34 -4.57 -7.78
C LEU A 263 -11.67 -4.86 -9.26
N GLY A 264 -12.95 -4.82 -9.64
CA GLY A 264 -13.37 -5.22 -10.98
C GLY A 264 -13.26 -6.72 -11.27
N ILE A 265 -13.01 -7.54 -10.24
CA ILE A 265 -12.89 -9.00 -10.37
C ILE A 265 -14.28 -9.60 -10.64
N SER A 266 -14.39 -10.40 -11.68
CA SER A 266 -15.66 -11.00 -12.12
C SER A 266 -15.89 -12.44 -11.65
N ARG A 267 -14.86 -13.11 -11.10
CA ARG A 267 -14.91 -14.50 -10.65
C ARG A 267 -14.36 -14.65 -9.24
N VAL A 268 -15.10 -15.36 -8.39
CA VAL A 268 -14.67 -15.69 -7.02
C VAL A 268 -14.77 -17.20 -6.82
N LEU A 269 -13.71 -17.82 -6.32
CA LEU A 269 -13.69 -19.22 -5.90
C LEU A 269 -13.76 -19.30 -4.37
N SER A 270 -14.78 -20.01 -3.87
CA SER A 270 -14.90 -20.38 -2.45
C SER A 270 -14.65 -21.88 -2.33
N PRO A 271 -13.48 -22.31 -1.82
CA PRO A 271 -13.18 -23.73 -1.64
C PRO A 271 -14.15 -24.45 -0.68
N ALA A 272 -14.31 -25.76 -0.85
CA ALA A 272 -15.16 -26.57 0.01
C ALA A 272 -14.73 -26.49 1.50
N ASP A 273 -13.43 -26.54 1.76
CA ASP A 273 -12.85 -26.50 3.11
C ASP A 273 -12.22 -25.12 3.42
N ALA A 274 -12.90 -24.03 3.04
CA ALA A 274 -12.36 -22.67 3.14
C ALA A 274 -11.79 -22.33 4.54
N GLY A 275 -12.42 -22.76 5.63
CA GLY A 275 -11.94 -22.49 7.00
C GLY A 275 -10.75 -23.36 7.45
N LEU A 276 -10.37 -24.38 6.69
CA LEU A 276 -9.23 -25.27 6.98
C LEU A 276 -8.15 -25.24 5.90
N LEU A 277 -8.25 -24.29 4.97
CA LEU A 277 -7.45 -24.30 3.75
C LEU A 277 -5.94 -24.23 4.01
N SER A 278 -5.48 -23.48 5.00
CA SER A 278 -4.06 -23.41 5.35
C SER A 278 -3.48 -24.78 5.77
N ALA A 279 -4.27 -25.62 6.44
CA ALA A 279 -3.85 -26.97 6.77
C ALA A 279 -3.78 -27.88 5.52
N TYR A 280 -4.71 -27.70 4.57
CA TYR A 280 -4.67 -28.38 3.28
C TYR A 280 -3.39 -28.01 2.49
N GLY A 281 -2.94 -26.76 2.55
CA GLY A 281 -1.74 -26.31 1.89
C GLY A 281 -0.47 -27.04 2.34
N LEU A 282 -0.39 -27.44 3.61
CA LEU A 282 0.72 -28.26 4.08
C LEU A 282 0.82 -29.59 3.33
N SER A 283 -0.31 -30.19 2.92
CA SER A 283 -0.33 -31.44 2.14
C SER A 283 0.04 -31.24 0.67
N LYS A 284 -0.02 -29.99 0.18
CA LYS A 284 0.26 -29.61 -1.21
C LYS A 284 1.61 -28.93 -1.41
N ALA A 285 2.27 -28.58 -0.33
CA ALA A 285 3.56 -27.95 -0.39
C ALA A 285 4.66 -28.92 -0.86
N SER A 286 5.49 -28.43 -1.78
CA SER A 286 6.63 -29.17 -2.31
C SER A 286 7.83 -29.08 -1.37
N LEU A 287 8.73 -30.06 -1.46
CA LEU A 287 10.09 -29.91 -0.93
C LEU A 287 10.83 -28.92 -1.81
N GLU A 288 11.35 -27.84 -1.24
CA GLU A 288 12.07 -26.81 -1.98
C GLU A 288 13.40 -26.45 -1.32
N ARG A 289 14.39 -26.12 -2.16
CA ARG A 289 15.68 -25.61 -1.75
C ARG A 289 16.07 -24.41 -2.57
N PHE A 290 16.48 -23.36 -1.86
CA PHE A 290 16.95 -22.11 -2.43
C PHE A 290 18.47 -22.08 -2.39
N ALA A 291 19.10 -21.71 -3.50
CA ALA A 291 20.50 -21.32 -3.54
C ALA A 291 20.57 -19.90 -4.13
N GLU A 292 21.22 -18.99 -3.42
CA GLU A 292 21.35 -17.61 -3.86
C GLU A 292 22.76 -17.09 -3.64
N ARG A 293 23.21 -16.23 -4.55
CA ARG A 293 24.52 -15.59 -4.46
C ARG A 293 24.46 -14.14 -4.87
N GLN A 294 24.97 -13.29 -4.02
CA GLN A 294 25.22 -11.90 -4.34
C GLN A 294 26.35 -11.76 -5.34
N VAL A 295 26.15 -10.91 -6.36
CA VAL A 295 27.09 -10.67 -7.46
C VAL A 295 27.61 -9.23 -7.44
N MET A 296 26.74 -8.23 -7.43
CA MET A 296 27.05 -6.80 -7.35
C MET A 296 28.06 -6.34 -8.42
N ARG A 297 27.76 -6.62 -9.70
CA ARG A 297 28.59 -6.25 -10.85
C ARG A 297 27.76 -5.79 -12.04
N PRO A 298 28.30 -4.93 -12.92
CA PRO A 298 27.67 -4.64 -14.20
C PRO A 298 27.43 -5.93 -15.00
N LEU A 299 26.22 -6.07 -15.54
CA LEU A 299 25.82 -7.28 -16.29
C LEU A 299 26.74 -7.56 -17.49
N ALA A 300 27.25 -6.49 -18.15
CA ALA A 300 28.16 -6.62 -19.28
C ALA A 300 29.57 -7.11 -18.90
N ASP A 301 29.99 -7.02 -17.65
CA ASP A 301 31.36 -7.28 -17.19
C ASP A 301 31.52 -8.66 -16.54
N ILE A 302 30.50 -9.51 -16.56
CA ILE A 302 30.52 -10.78 -15.83
C ILE A 302 29.94 -11.94 -16.67
N ASP A 303 30.64 -13.08 -16.60
CA ASP A 303 30.09 -14.36 -17.05
C ASP A 303 29.29 -15.00 -15.91
N LEU A 304 27.98 -15.11 -16.09
CA LEU A 304 27.05 -15.65 -15.08
C LEU A 304 26.92 -17.17 -15.13
N ALA A 305 27.29 -17.83 -16.25
CA ALA A 305 27.10 -19.27 -16.42
C ALA A 305 27.76 -20.12 -15.32
N PRO A 306 29.02 -19.85 -14.89
CA PRO A 306 29.62 -20.64 -13.81
C PRO A 306 28.94 -20.44 -12.44
N ILE A 307 28.35 -19.26 -12.23
CA ILE A 307 27.62 -18.94 -10.99
C ILE A 307 26.30 -19.71 -10.98
N GLU A 308 25.56 -19.64 -12.08
CA GLU A 308 24.28 -20.36 -12.25
C GLU A 308 24.45 -21.88 -12.11
N GLU A 309 25.46 -22.46 -12.77
CA GLU A 309 25.74 -23.88 -12.68
C GLU A 309 26.02 -24.33 -11.24
N LYS A 310 26.82 -23.55 -10.53
CA LYS A 310 27.14 -23.81 -9.14
C LYS A 310 25.92 -23.73 -8.24
N LEU A 311 25.08 -22.68 -8.39
CA LEU A 311 23.85 -22.51 -7.60
C LEU A 311 22.85 -23.63 -7.89
N SER A 312 22.73 -24.04 -9.15
CA SER A 312 21.87 -25.16 -9.56
C SER A 312 22.31 -26.46 -8.89
N ALA A 313 23.63 -26.73 -8.86
CA ALA A 313 24.18 -27.89 -8.17
C ALA A 313 23.94 -27.80 -6.65
N GLU A 314 24.20 -26.64 -6.01
CA GLU A 314 23.98 -26.42 -4.58
C GLU A 314 22.51 -26.67 -4.18
N ALA A 315 21.55 -26.14 -4.94
CA ALA A 315 20.12 -26.34 -4.68
C ALA A 315 19.68 -27.81 -4.85
N LEU A 316 20.13 -28.46 -5.94
CA LEU A 316 19.81 -29.86 -6.20
C LEU A 316 20.44 -30.80 -5.18
N ASP A 317 21.70 -30.59 -4.82
CA ASP A 317 22.39 -31.41 -3.81
C ASP A 317 21.71 -31.28 -2.44
N ALA A 318 21.25 -30.10 -2.07
CA ALA A 318 20.50 -29.88 -0.85
C ALA A 318 19.13 -30.59 -0.88
N LEU A 319 18.44 -30.57 -2.01
CA LEU A 319 17.14 -31.22 -2.20
C LEU A 319 17.27 -32.75 -2.15
N LEU A 320 18.25 -33.33 -2.85
CA LEU A 320 18.48 -34.76 -2.96
C LEU A 320 18.93 -35.43 -1.65
N ARG A 321 19.30 -34.67 -0.63
CA ARG A 321 19.54 -35.22 0.73
C ARG A 321 18.26 -35.70 1.41
N GLU A 322 17.11 -35.16 0.99
CA GLU A 322 15.81 -35.42 1.63
C GLU A 322 14.77 -36.01 0.66
N SER A 323 15.08 -36.13 -0.61
CA SER A 323 14.19 -36.66 -1.66
C SER A 323 14.93 -37.59 -2.60
N GLU A 324 14.18 -38.48 -3.25
CA GLU A 324 14.71 -39.42 -4.27
C GLU A 324 14.72 -38.78 -5.67
N GLY A 325 14.27 -37.51 -5.82
CA GLY A 325 14.21 -36.79 -7.09
C GLY A 325 14.02 -35.31 -6.91
N GLY A 326 14.14 -34.57 -8.00
CA GLY A 326 13.92 -33.12 -8.05
C GLY A 326 14.59 -32.49 -9.24
N ALA A 327 14.20 -31.27 -9.56
CA ALA A 327 14.72 -30.48 -10.66
C ALA A 327 14.84 -29.01 -10.30
N VAL A 328 15.64 -28.27 -11.03
CA VAL A 328 15.62 -26.80 -10.98
C VAL A 328 14.30 -26.34 -11.56
N ARG A 329 13.50 -25.67 -10.74
CA ARG A 329 12.17 -25.18 -11.10
C ARG A 329 12.21 -23.76 -11.63
N ARG A 330 13.00 -22.90 -10.99
CA ARG A 330 13.02 -21.46 -11.29
C ARG A 330 14.42 -20.89 -11.16
N LYS A 331 14.75 -19.97 -12.07
CA LYS A 331 15.97 -19.17 -12.02
C LYS A 331 15.57 -17.70 -12.10
N THR A 332 16.06 -16.90 -11.17
CA THR A 332 15.73 -15.49 -11.04
C THR A 332 17.00 -14.66 -10.93
N ALA A 333 17.12 -13.61 -11.74
CA ALA A 333 18.15 -12.59 -11.63
C ALA A 333 17.56 -11.32 -11.01
N PHE A 334 18.25 -10.75 -10.02
CA PHE A 334 17.92 -9.46 -9.44
C PHE A 334 18.74 -8.38 -10.10
N LEU A 335 18.08 -7.55 -10.92
CA LEU A 335 18.73 -6.57 -11.79
C LEU A 335 18.24 -5.16 -11.42
N ARG A 336 19.15 -4.19 -11.55
CA ARG A 336 18.84 -2.76 -11.35
C ARG A 336 19.74 -1.89 -12.21
N PHE A 337 19.40 -0.63 -12.40
CA PHE A 337 20.40 0.31 -12.88
C PHE A 337 21.43 0.63 -11.78
N LEU A 338 22.69 0.77 -12.19
CA LEU A 338 23.78 1.04 -11.25
C LEU A 338 23.49 2.31 -10.44
N GLY A 339 23.55 2.18 -9.12
CA GLY A 339 23.25 3.25 -8.17
C GLY A 339 21.85 3.23 -7.57
N GLN A 340 20.89 2.52 -8.18
CA GLN A 340 19.58 2.29 -7.54
C GLN A 340 19.71 1.34 -6.34
N ASP A 341 18.78 1.43 -5.39
CA ASP A 341 18.74 0.52 -4.23
C ASP A 341 17.84 -0.70 -4.47
N ALA A 342 16.70 -0.49 -5.09
CA ALA A 342 15.76 -1.56 -5.43
C ALA A 342 16.17 -2.27 -6.72
N SER A 343 16.03 -3.59 -6.74
CA SER A 343 16.18 -4.43 -7.93
C SER A 343 14.85 -4.97 -8.41
N LEU A 344 14.73 -5.22 -9.70
CA LEU A 344 13.64 -5.98 -10.29
C LEU A 344 14.01 -7.46 -10.33
N GLU A 345 13.04 -8.30 -10.02
CA GLU A 345 13.12 -9.74 -10.20
C GLU A 345 12.83 -10.10 -11.65
N ILE A 346 13.77 -10.76 -12.28
CA ILE A 346 13.69 -11.17 -13.68
C ILE A 346 13.86 -12.69 -13.75
N ASP A 347 12.77 -13.38 -14.02
CA ASP A 347 12.83 -14.80 -14.32
C ASP A 347 13.36 -15.01 -15.74
N TYR A 348 14.22 -16.01 -15.89
CA TYR A 348 14.85 -16.28 -17.17
C TYR A 348 15.04 -17.78 -17.43
N LEU A 349 15.05 -18.13 -18.69
CA LEU A 349 15.42 -19.47 -19.15
C LEU A 349 16.85 -19.47 -19.69
N ASP A 350 17.22 -18.42 -20.43
CA ASP A 350 18.55 -18.20 -20.98
C ASP A 350 19.15 -16.89 -20.44
N LEU A 351 20.41 -16.96 -20.01
CA LEU A 351 21.17 -15.79 -19.55
C LEU A 351 21.31 -14.69 -20.62
N ALA A 352 21.29 -15.07 -21.89
CA ALA A 352 21.39 -14.12 -23.01
C ALA A 352 20.22 -13.15 -23.09
N ASP A 353 19.06 -13.51 -22.55
CA ASP A 353 17.84 -12.70 -22.63
C ASP A 353 17.73 -11.69 -21.48
N LEU A 354 18.58 -11.78 -20.45
CA LEU A 354 18.48 -10.98 -19.22
C LEU A 354 18.41 -9.48 -19.48
N HIS A 355 19.21 -8.97 -20.44
CA HIS A 355 19.24 -7.54 -20.75
C HIS A 355 17.88 -7.05 -21.27
N SER A 356 17.34 -7.73 -22.27
CA SER A 356 16.06 -7.37 -22.89
C SER A 356 14.88 -7.56 -21.93
N LEU A 357 14.86 -8.67 -21.16
CA LEU A 357 13.83 -8.94 -20.17
C LEU A 357 13.79 -7.85 -19.08
N PHE A 358 14.98 -7.41 -18.64
CA PHE A 358 15.07 -6.32 -17.66
C PHE A 358 14.55 -4.99 -18.22
N GLU A 359 14.97 -4.60 -19.43
CA GLU A 359 14.52 -3.35 -20.04
C GLU A 359 13.01 -3.32 -20.25
N ASP A 360 12.45 -4.43 -20.74
CA ASP A 360 11.02 -4.53 -20.96
C ASP A 360 10.24 -4.47 -19.63
N ARG A 361 10.70 -5.21 -18.62
CA ARG A 361 10.09 -5.16 -17.30
C ARG A 361 10.23 -3.79 -16.62
N TYR A 362 11.39 -3.16 -16.78
CA TYR A 362 11.62 -1.82 -16.22
C TYR A 362 10.69 -0.78 -16.87
N ARG A 363 10.51 -0.86 -18.19
CA ARG A 363 9.61 0.02 -18.94
C ARG A 363 8.14 -0.20 -18.54
N GLU A 364 7.74 -1.46 -18.34
CA GLU A 364 6.40 -1.82 -17.88
C GLU A 364 6.12 -1.26 -16.48
N VAL A 365 7.03 -1.47 -15.54
CA VAL A 365 6.85 -1.06 -14.12
C VAL A 365 6.95 0.45 -13.95
N PHE A 366 7.91 1.11 -14.62
CA PHE A 366 8.25 2.52 -14.36
C PHE A 366 7.85 3.49 -15.48
N GLY A 367 7.40 2.99 -16.64
CA GLY A 367 6.93 3.81 -17.77
C GLY A 367 8.03 4.51 -18.56
N TYR A 368 9.31 4.33 -18.23
CA TYR A 368 10.45 4.92 -18.92
C TYR A 368 11.67 4.01 -18.84
N LEU A 369 12.70 4.31 -19.62
CA LEU A 369 13.99 3.64 -19.57
C LEU A 369 15.12 4.70 -19.52
N PRO A 370 16.04 4.65 -18.54
CA PRO A 370 17.20 5.55 -18.50
C PRO A 370 18.05 5.41 -19.76
N LYS A 371 18.38 6.54 -20.41
CA LYS A 371 19.36 6.55 -21.52
C LYS A 371 20.74 6.28 -20.91
N ASP A 372 21.48 5.35 -21.49
CA ASP A 372 22.86 5.00 -21.10
C ASP A 372 23.01 4.44 -19.68
N GLY A 373 21.93 3.96 -19.05
CA GLY A 373 21.97 3.33 -17.72
C GLY A 373 22.72 1.99 -17.76
N LEU A 374 23.74 1.83 -16.90
CA LEU A 374 24.43 0.54 -16.73
C LEU A 374 23.57 -0.39 -15.88
N ILE A 375 23.27 -1.57 -16.41
CA ILE A 375 22.53 -2.61 -15.67
C ILE A 375 23.52 -3.35 -14.77
N GLU A 376 23.17 -3.41 -13.48
CA GLU A 376 23.92 -4.17 -12.46
C GLU A 376 23.13 -5.42 -12.08
N ILE A 377 23.82 -6.56 -12.05
CA ILE A 377 23.27 -7.76 -11.42
C ILE A 377 23.59 -7.74 -9.93
N VAL A 378 22.53 -7.74 -9.11
CA VAL A 378 22.62 -7.73 -7.64
C VAL A 378 22.85 -9.12 -7.11
N SER A 379 22.01 -10.08 -7.50
CA SER A 379 22.11 -11.50 -7.11
C SER A 379 21.48 -12.42 -8.17
N LEU A 380 21.86 -13.70 -8.10
CA LEU A 380 21.20 -14.81 -8.79
C LEU A 380 20.62 -15.77 -7.77
N ARG A 381 19.40 -16.23 -8.01
CA ARG A 381 18.69 -17.24 -7.22
C ARG A 381 18.30 -18.42 -8.10
N VAL A 382 18.47 -19.61 -7.55
CA VAL A 382 17.98 -20.87 -8.14
C VAL A 382 17.11 -21.58 -7.11
N ILE A 383 15.96 -22.04 -7.56
CA ILE A 383 15.03 -22.84 -6.75
C ILE A 383 14.95 -24.26 -7.33
N ALA A 384 15.29 -25.25 -6.54
CA ALA A 384 15.09 -26.66 -6.87
C ALA A 384 13.91 -27.20 -6.05
N SER A 385 13.03 -27.98 -6.70
CA SER A 385 11.86 -28.56 -6.03
C SER A 385 11.58 -29.98 -6.50
N VAL A 386 10.84 -30.71 -5.67
CA VAL A 386 10.20 -31.98 -6.06
C VAL A 386 8.86 -31.65 -6.70
N GLU A 387 8.58 -32.21 -7.85
CA GLU A 387 7.28 -32.04 -8.50
C GLU A 387 6.17 -32.69 -7.66
N VAL A 388 5.12 -31.94 -7.40
CA VAL A 388 3.91 -32.44 -6.71
C VAL A 388 2.88 -32.78 -7.78
N GLU A 389 2.32 -33.99 -7.72
CA GLU A 389 1.26 -34.36 -8.64
C GLU A 389 0.06 -33.41 -8.49
N PRO A 390 -0.42 -32.83 -9.60
CA PRO A 390 -1.57 -31.94 -9.55
C PRO A 390 -2.84 -32.71 -9.17
N ASP A 391 -3.73 -32.06 -8.44
CA ASP A 391 -5.05 -32.63 -8.16
C ASP A 391 -5.86 -32.80 -9.46
N PRO A 392 -6.74 -33.81 -9.52
CA PRO A 392 -7.68 -33.91 -10.62
C PRO A 392 -8.56 -32.67 -10.74
N ILE A 393 -8.79 -32.23 -11.97
CA ILE A 393 -9.63 -31.03 -12.26
C ILE A 393 -11.02 -31.18 -11.65
N GLU A 394 -11.50 -30.13 -11.03
CA GLU A 394 -12.86 -30.00 -10.51
C GLU A 394 -13.79 -29.51 -11.62
N SER A 395 -14.91 -30.18 -11.81
CA SER A 395 -15.87 -29.85 -12.86
C SER A 395 -16.99 -28.97 -12.32
N PHE A 396 -17.27 -27.88 -13.02
CA PHE A 396 -18.39 -26.98 -12.75
C PHE A 396 -19.39 -27.09 -13.92
N PHE A 397 -20.59 -27.57 -13.62
CA PHE A 397 -21.62 -27.80 -14.61
C PHE A 397 -22.51 -26.59 -14.80
N ASP A 398 -23.09 -26.42 -16.01
CA ASP A 398 -24.00 -25.31 -16.33
C ASP A 398 -25.38 -25.47 -15.73
N SER A 399 -25.78 -26.71 -15.43
CA SER A 399 -27.01 -27.04 -14.71
C SER A 399 -26.86 -28.31 -13.90
N ALA A 400 -27.69 -28.49 -12.88
CA ALA A 400 -27.74 -29.73 -12.11
C ALA A 400 -28.10 -30.95 -12.94
N SER A 401 -28.85 -30.76 -14.06
CA SER A 401 -29.17 -31.84 -14.99
C SER A 401 -27.99 -32.38 -15.80
N ASP A 402 -26.92 -31.62 -15.93
CA ASP A 402 -25.72 -31.98 -16.64
C ASP A 402 -24.74 -32.77 -15.74
N ALA A 403 -24.97 -32.74 -14.42
CA ALA A 403 -24.19 -33.49 -13.45
C ALA A 403 -24.69 -34.96 -13.36
N PRO A 404 -23.78 -35.95 -13.38
CA PRO A 404 -24.16 -37.34 -13.31
C PRO A 404 -24.89 -37.69 -11.99
N GLY A 405 -26.15 -38.12 -12.08
CA GLY A 405 -26.91 -38.64 -10.94
C GLY A 405 -27.69 -37.63 -10.09
N VAL A 406 -27.91 -36.41 -10.56
CA VAL A 406 -28.64 -35.37 -9.86
C VAL A 406 -30.08 -35.22 -10.34
N GLU A 407 -31.05 -35.31 -9.41
CA GLU A 407 -32.48 -34.96 -9.67
C GLU A 407 -32.68 -33.47 -9.34
N ASN A 408 -33.31 -32.70 -10.25
CA ASN A 408 -33.53 -31.25 -10.11
C ASN A 408 -34.33 -30.90 -8.84
N SER A 409 -33.77 -30.20 -7.91
CA SER A 409 -34.45 -29.54 -6.80
C SER A 409 -34.19 -28.03 -6.83
N SER A 410 -35.17 -27.24 -7.22
CA SER A 410 -35.14 -25.78 -7.06
C SER A 410 -35.69 -25.44 -5.67
N SER A 411 -34.84 -25.11 -4.70
CA SER A 411 -35.27 -24.55 -3.42
C SER A 411 -35.19 -23.01 -3.43
N SER A 412 -36.26 -22.33 -3.01
CA SER A 412 -36.33 -20.85 -2.93
C SER A 412 -35.87 -20.33 -1.55
N SER A 413 -34.98 -21.06 -0.87
CA SER A 413 -34.48 -20.68 0.44
C SER A 413 -33.34 -19.65 0.33
N SER A 414 -33.35 -18.64 1.18
CA SER A 414 -32.21 -17.67 1.29
C SER A 414 -31.02 -18.21 2.08
N LEU A 415 -31.12 -19.45 2.60
CA LEU A 415 -30.05 -20.12 3.33
C LEU A 415 -29.89 -21.55 2.82
N HIS A 416 -28.69 -21.93 2.46
CA HIS A 416 -28.30 -23.28 2.03
C HIS A 416 -27.12 -23.75 2.84
N LEU A 417 -27.23 -24.92 3.51
CA LEU A 417 -26.08 -25.51 4.18
C LEU A 417 -25.10 -26.06 3.15
N ARG A 418 -23.81 -25.73 3.28
CA ARG A 418 -22.80 -26.15 2.31
C ARG A 418 -22.75 -27.65 2.08
N ASP A 419 -22.87 -28.42 3.17
CA ASP A 419 -22.84 -29.89 3.13
C ASP A 419 -24.05 -30.51 2.41
N THR A 420 -25.11 -29.73 2.15
CA THR A 420 -26.32 -30.19 1.45
C THR A 420 -26.34 -29.81 -0.03
N LEU A 421 -25.37 -28.99 -0.48
CA LEU A 421 -25.24 -28.60 -1.88
C LEU A 421 -24.84 -29.79 -2.74
N ILE A 422 -25.44 -29.87 -3.91
CA ILE A 422 -25.18 -30.95 -4.87
C ILE A 422 -24.37 -30.42 -6.07
N PRO A 423 -23.45 -31.21 -6.64
CA PRO A 423 -22.71 -30.83 -7.83
C PRO A 423 -23.63 -30.34 -8.95
N GLY A 424 -23.27 -29.22 -9.57
CA GLY A 424 -24.08 -28.61 -10.63
C GLY A 424 -25.24 -27.75 -10.13
N GLU A 425 -25.51 -27.67 -8.84
CA GLU A 425 -26.50 -26.72 -8.29
C GLU A 425 -26.06 -25.28 -8.56
N VAL A 426 -27.05 -24.44 -8.97
CA VAL A 426 -26.85 -23.04 -9.26
C VAL A 426 -27.57 -22.20 -8.21
N LEU A 427 -26.84 -21.29 -7.61
CA LEU A 427 -27.33 -20.40 -6.55
C LEU A 427 -27.33 -18.96 -7.06
N ASP A 428 -28.48 -18.29 -7.05
CA ASP A 428 -28.58 -16.86 -7.36
C ASP A 428 -28.69 -16.06 -6.06
N GLY A 429 -27.79 -15.08 -5.87
CA GLY A 429 -27.77 -14.23 -4.68
C GLY A 429 -29.03 -13.32 -4.58
N PRO A 430 -29.41 -12.84 -3.36
CA PRO A 430 -28.63 -12.95 -2.12
C PRO A 430 -28.88 -14.28 -1.38
N ILE A 431 -27.82 -15.01 -1.07
CA ILE A 431 -27.88 -16.32 -0.40
C ILE A 431 -26.77 -16.45 0.65
N LEU A 432 -27.12 -17.00 1.80
CA LEU A 432 -26.20 -17.37 2.86
C LEU A 432 -25.85 -18.86 2.78
N VAL A 433 -24.57 -19.19 2.73
CA VAL A 433 -24.06 -20.57 2.67
C VAL A 433 -23.09 -20.79 3.84
N PRO A 434 -23.61 -21.16 5.04
CA PRO A 434 -22.76 -21.51 6.17
C PRO A 434 -22.20 -22.94 6.01
N ASP A 435 -20.99 -23.13 6.56
CA ASP A 435 -20.39 -24.44 6.80
C ASP A 435 -19.87 -24.55 8.24
N SER A 436 -19.22 -25.68 8.58
CA SER A 436 -18.72 -25.93 9.94
C SER A 436 -17.59 -24.97 10.37
N PHE A 437 -16.92 -24.30 9.45
CA PHE A 437 -15.70 -23.53 9.70
C PHE A 437 -15.74 -22.12 9.14
N GLY A 438 -16.78 -21.77 8.39
CA GLY A 438 -16.89 -20.48 7.74
C GLY A 438 -18.30 -20.18 7.24
N THR A 439 -18.45 -19.04 6.59
CA THR A 439 -19.71 -18.65 6.00
C THR A 439 -19.43 -17.90 4.70
N LEU A 440 -20.09 -18.30 3.62
CA LEU A 440 -20.10 -17.57 2.36
C LEU A 440 -21.43 -16.80 2.23
N PHE A 441 -21.33 -15.54 1.82
CA PHE A 441 -22.49 -14.73 1.45
C PHE A 441 -22.40 -14.32 -0.02
N LEU A 442 -23.36 -14.79 -0.83
CA LEU A 442 -23.51 -14.35 -2.21
C LEU A 442 -24.33 -13.06 -2.25
N GLU A 443 -23.79 -12.03 -2.89
CA GLU A 443 -24.51 -10.78 -3.14
C GLU A 443 -25.54 -10.97 -4.29
N SER A 444 -26.55 -10.09 -4.37
CA SER A 444 -27.60 -10.15 -5.38
C SER A 444 -27.12 -10.08 -6.82
N SER A 445 -25.94 -9.50 -7.05
CA SER A 445 -25.29 -9.39 -8.38
C SER A 445 -24.44 -10.61 -8.75
N TRP A 446 -24.47 -11.69 -7.94
CA TRP A 446 -23.60 -12.86 -8.11
C TRP A 446 -24.39 -14.15 -8.24
N ARG A 447 -23.87 -15.04 -9.07
CA ARG A 447 -24.34 -16.43 -9.25
C ARG A 447 -23.24 -17.41 -8.89
N GLY A 448 -23.57 -18.39 -8.07
CA GLY A 448 -22.67 -19.47 -7.65
C GLY A 448 -22.99 -20.78 -8.38
N ARG A 449 -21.95 -21.54 -8.77
CA ARG A 449 -22.06 -22.90 -9.29
C ARG A 449 -21.31 -23.86 -8.39
N VAL A 450 -21.94 -24.95 -8.02
CA VAL A 450 -21.33 -25.98 -7.16
C VAL A 450 -20.53 -26.95 -8.02
N GLY A 451 -19.23 -27.08 -7.72
CA GLY A 451 -18.35 -28.07 -8.36
C GLY A 451 -18.56 -29.50 -7.85
N ASP A 452 -18.07 -30.49 -8.59
CA ASP A 452 -18.18 -31.91 -8.22
C ASP A 452 -17.38 -32.29 -6.96
N ARG A 453 -16.59 -31.35 -6.40
CA ARG A 453 -15.86 -31.49 -5.13
C ARG A 453 -16.31 -30.49 -4.06
N GLY A 454 -17.43 -29.82 -4.27
CA GLY A 454 -18.06 -28.91 -3.31
C GLY A 454 -17.51 -27.50 -3.25
N SER A 455 -16.55 -27.12 -4.14
CA SER A 455 -16.18 -25.73 -4.30
C SER A 455 -17.31 -24.93 -4.95
N LEU A 456 -17.43 -23.64 -4.62
CA LEU A 456 -18.36 -22.71 -5.25
C LEU A 456 -17.58 -21.75 -6.13
N LEU A 457 -17.87 -21.77 -7.44
CA LEU A 457 -17.39 -20.77 -8.38
C LEU A 457 -18.49 -19.72 -8.56
N LEU A 458 -18.20 -18.50 -8.12
CA LEU A 458 -19.10 -17.36 -8.22
C LEU A 458 -18.74 -16.52 -9.44
N GLU A 459 -19.75 -16.11 -10.20
CA GLU A 459 -19.61 -15.24 -11.36
C GLU A 459 -20.54 -14.04 -11.22
N LYS A 460 -20.02 -12.83 -11.54
CA LYS A 460 -20.81 -11.61 -11.52
C LYS A 460 -21.83 -11.61 -12.67
N ILE A 461 -23.10 -11.41 -12.35
CA ILE A 461 -24.16 -11.30 -13.34
C ILE A 461 -24.19 -9.86 -13.84
N SER A 462 -24.12 -9.66 -15.17
CA SER A 462 -24.37 -8.35 -15.76
C SER A 462 -25.86 -8.02 -15.65
N MET A 463 -26.24 -7.27 -14.62
CA MET A 463 -27.61 -6.71 -14.53
C MET A 463 -27.71 -5.58 -15.56
N GLY A 464 -28.69 -5.66 -16.46
CA GLY A 464 -29.01 -4.56 -17.37
C GLY A 464 -29.35 -3.28 -16.60
N GLU A 465 -29.18 -2.12 -17.23
CA GLU A 465 -29.22 -0.74 -16.70
C GLU A 465 -30.39 -0.31 -15.77
N ALA A 466 -31.25 -1.23 -15.33
CA ALA A 466 -32.48 -0.90 -14.61
C ALA A 466 -32.41 -0.85 -13.07
N ALA A 467 -31.28 -1.15 -12.44
CA ALA A 467 -31.15 -1.23 -10.98
C ALA A 467 -30.40 -0.04 -10.31
N GLU A 468 -30.09 1.03 -11.03
CA GLU A 468 -29.34 2.18 -10.50
C GLU A 468 -30.13 3.18 -9.63
N SER A 469 -31.46 3.02 -9.45
CA SER A 469 -32.29 4.13 -8.96
C SER A 469 -32.48 4.24 -7.45
N ASP A 470 -32.11 3.27 -6.61
CA ASP A 470 -32.40 3.31 -5.16
C ASP A 470 -31.20 3.50 -4.20
N ALA A 471 -30.02 3.83 -4.73
CA ALA A 471 -28.79 3.91 -3.92
C ALA A 471 -28.37 5.34 -3.49
N THR A 472 -29.22 6.35 -3.65
CA THR A 472 -28.80 7.78 -3.53
C THR A 472 -28.62 8.30 -2.09
N GLY A 473 -29.15 7.65 -1.07
CA GLY A 473 -28.96 8.08 0.35
C GLY A 473 -27.72 7.46 1.01
N PHE A 474 -27.40 6.23 0.68
CA PHE A 474 -26.32 5.45 1.29
C PHE A 474 -24.92 5.83 0.80
N ARG A 475 -24.82 6.35 -0.42
CA ARG A 475 -23.56 6.72 -1.09
C ARG A 475 -22.80 7.90 -0.44
N GLY A 476 -23.44 8.70 0.39
CA GLY A 476 -22.80 9.95 0.85
C GLY A 476 -21.64 9.80 1.82
N PHE A 477 -21.70 8.84 2.73
CA PHE A 477 -20.73 8.79 3.85
C PHE A 477 -19.68 7.69 3.71
N ALA A 478 -20.07 6.46 3.40
CA ALA A 478 -19.11 5.39 3.09
C ALA A 478 -18.24 5.77 1.89
N ALA A 479 -18.80 6.49 0.90
CA ALA A 479 -18.06 7.07 -0.20
C ALA A 479 -16.98 8.07 0.27
N ARG A 480 -17.23 8.87 1.31
CA ARG A 480 -16.24 9.85 1.83
C ARG A 480 -15.00 9.17 2.39
N GLU A 481 -15.19 8.12 3.19
CA GLU A 481 -14.07 7.38 3.77
C GLU A 481 -13.34 6.57 2.68
N LEU A 482 -14.09 5.96 1.78
CA LEU A 482 -13.55 5.27 0.63
C LEU A 482 -12.62 6.16 -0.19
N PHE A 483 -13.07 7.37 -0.56
CA PHE A 483 -12.25 8.29 -1.34
C PHE A 483 -11.08 8.85 -0.53
N SER A 484 -11.24 9.08 0.78
CA SER A 484 -10.13 9.46 1.66
C SER A 484 -9.00 8.43 1.63
N ASN A 485 -9.35 7.14 1.76
CA ASN A 485 -8.38 6.05 1.71
C ASN A 485 -7.77 5.89 0.32
N ARG A 486 -8.58 6.00 -0.75
CA ARG A 486 -8.07 5.94 -2.13
C ARG A 486 -7.10 7.07 -2.45
N PHE A 487 -7.37 8.29 -2.00
CA PHE A 487 -6.47 9.43 -2.19
C PHE A 487 -5.16 9.27 -1.40
N LEU A 488 -5.24 8.74 -0.18
CA LEU A 488 -4.05 8.47 0.62
C LEU A 488 -3.21 7.34 0.00
N THR A 489 -3.83 6.23 -0.38
CA THR A 489 -3.16 5.12 -1.07
C THR A 489 -2.47 5.59 -2.36
N LEU A 490 -3.11 6.45 -3.16
CA LEU A 490 -2.53 6.99 -4.38
C LEU A 490 -1.21 7.74 -4.10
N VAL A 491 -1.19 8.63 -3.10
CA VAL A 491 0.03 9.39 -2.79
C VAL A 491 1.11 8.54 -2.13
N GLU A 492 0.75 7.48 -1.40
CA GLU A 492 1.69 6.50 -0.85
C GLU A 492 2.32 5.64 -1.96
N GLU A 493 1.54 5.19 -2.94
CA GLU A 493 2.03 4.45 -4.12
C GLU A 493 2.96 5.31 -4.98
N MET A 494 2.66 6.61 -5.13
CA MET A 494 3.56 7.59 -5.77
C MET A 494 4.90 7.65 -5.02
N GLY A 495 4.87 7.68 -3.68
CA GLY A 495 6.06 7.68 -2.83
C GLY A 495 6.90 6.41 -2.99
N ALA A 496 6.27 5.25 -2.95
CA ALA A 496 6.94 3.96 -3.14
C ALA A 496 7.62 3.86 -4.53
N ARG A 497 6.98 4.42 -5.57
CA ARG A 497 7.58 4.47 -6.91
C ARG A 497 8.80 5.39 -6.96
N LEU A 498 8.71 6.57 -6.33
CA LEU A 498 9.80 7.53 -6.26
C LEU A 498 11.02 6.93 -5.52
N GLU A 499 10.81 6.33 -4.38
CA GLU A 499 11.84 5.63 -3.59
C GLU A 499 12.58 4.57 -4.42
N ARG A 500 11.85 3.74 -5.13
CA ARG A 500 12.40 2.62 -5.91
C ARG A 500 13.22 3.04 -7.13
N THR A 501 12.94 4.22 -7.69
CA THR A 501 13.55 4.68 -8.95
C THR A 501 14.64 5.72 -8.76
N ALA A 502 14.68 6.41 -7.62
CA ALA A 502 15.65 7.46 -7.33
C ALA A 502 17.08 6.91 -7.14
N LEU A 503 18.08 7.75 -7.44
CA LEU A 503 19.49 7.42 -7.24
C LEU A 503 20.05 8.02 -5.97
N SER A 504 19.63 9.23 -5.57
CA SER A 504 20.23 9.90 -4.42
C SER A 504 19.87 9.23 -3.10
N THR A 505 20.81 9.20 -2.18
CA THR A 505 20.64 8.65 -0.82
C THR A 505 19.52 9.37 -0.05
N ASN A 506 19.34 10.67 -0.30
CA ASN A 506 18.31 11.44 0.38
C ASN A 506 16.90 10.93 0.02
N VAL A 507 16.64 10.63 -1.24
CA VAL A 507 15.35 10.13 -1.69
C VAL A 507 15.17 8.65 -1.31
N LYS A 508 16.11 7.77 -1.68
CA LYS A 508 15.93 6.32 -1.57
C LYS A 508 16.15 5.72 -0.17
N GLU A 509 16.97 6.37 0.69
CA GLU A 509 17.31 5.83 2.01
C GLU A 509 16.75 6.68 3.16
N ARG A 510 16.75 8.01 3.01
CA ARG A 510 16.24 8.93 4.02
C ARG A 510 14.76 9.24 3.85
N LEU A 511 14.17 8.87 2.72
CA LEU A 511 12.79 9.17 2.33
C LEU A 511 12.48 10.66 2.41
N ASP A 512 13.49 11.49 2.03
CA ASP A 512 13.40 12.94 2.10
C ASP A 512 12.67 13.49 0.87
N PHE A 513 11.39 13.15 0.80
CA PHE A 513 10.46 13.57 -0.25
C PHE A 513 9.03 13.61 0.28
N SER A 514 8.11 14.15 -0.48
CA SER A 514 6.67 14.11 -0.24
C SER A 514 5.92 13.99 -1.56
N CYS A 515 4.84 13.22 -1.56
CA CYS A 515 3.91 13.09 -2.68
C CYS A 515 2.55 13.62 -2.27
N ALA A 516 1.88 14.34 -3.17
CA ALA A 516 0.69 15.09 -2.85
C ALA A 516 -0.35 15.06 -3.98
N LEU A 517 -1.62 15.01 -3.57
CA LEU A 517 -2.80 15.26 -4.38
C LEU A 517 -3.39 16.62 -3.99
N LEU A 518 -3.67 17.45 -5.00
CA LEU A 518 -4.27 18.76 -4.82
C LEU A 518 -5.52 18.90 -5.70
N ASP A 519 -6.46 19.72 -5.27
CA ASP A 519 -7.65 19.99 -6.09
C ASP A 519 -7.37 20.97 -7.24
N ALA A 520 -8.41 21.29 -8.02
CA ALA A 520 -8.33 22.20 -9.16
C ALA A 520 -7.87 23.62 -8.79
N ASP A 521 -8.06 24.05 -7.54
CA ASP A 521 -7.60 25.33 -7.00
C ASP A 521 -6.15 25.27 -6.48
N GLY A 522 -5.46 24.13 -6.62
CA GLY A 522 -4.11 23.90 -6.12
C GLY A 522 -4.03 23.79 -4.59
N ARG A 523 -5.12 23.38 -3.92
CA ARG A 523 -5.14 23.18 -2.48
C ARG A 523 -4.81 21.73 -2.13
N LEU A 524 -3.90 21.54 -1.18
CA LEU A 524 -3.47 20.24 -0.72
C LEU A 524 -4.64 19.45 -0.11
N THR A 525 -4.95 18.32 -0.71
CA THR A 525 -6.05 17.43 -0.31
C THR A 525 -5.56 16.17 0.43
N ALA A 526 -4.52 15.52 -0.08
CA ALA A 526 -3.88 14.37 0.55
C ALA A 526 -2.36 14.44 0.34
N ASN A 527 -1.62 14.03 1.37
CA ASN A 527 -0.17 13.97 1.35
C ASN A 527 0.29 12.68 2.01
N ALA A 528 1.26 11.99 1.40
CA ALA A 528 1.88 10.83 2.04
C ALA A 528 2.65 11.25 3.30
N PRO A 529 2.68 10.40 4.36
CA PRO A 529 3.23 10.76 5.67
C PRO A 529 4.77 10.68 5.69
N HIS A 530 5.45 11.48 4.86
CA HIS A 530 6.91 11.53 4.80
C HIS A 530 7.48 12.72 5.59
N VAL A 531 7.70 13.86 4.94
CA VAL A 531 8.39 15.01 5.57
C VAL A 531 7.40 16.13 5.92
N PRO A 532 7.21 16.45 7.22
CA PRO A 532 6.22 17.46 7.67
C PRO A 532 6.44 18.86 7.11
N VAL A 533 7.69 19.27 6.83
CA VAL A 533 8.02 20.59 6.31
C VAL A 533 7.38 20.91 4.95
N HIS A 534 7.02 19.88 4.19
CA HIS A 534 6.39 20.04 2.87
C HIS A 534 4.87 20.30 2.91
N LEU A 535 4.21 20.01 4.05
CA LEU A 535 2.75 20.04 4.20
C LEU A 535 2.11 21.40 3.87
N GLY A 536 2.68 22.50 4.33
CA GLY A 536 2.16 23.84 4.07
C GLY A 536 2.71 24.49 2.80
N ALA A 537 3.74 23.88 2.20
CA ALA A 537 4.50 24.44 1.10
C ALA A 537 3.99 24.00 -0.28
N LEU A 538 3.60 22.73 -0.44
CA LEU A 538 3.22 22.18 -1.76
C LEU A 538 2.01 22.87 -2.39
N GLY A 539 0.95 23.11 -1.62
CA GLY A 539 -0.22 23.84 -2.12
C GLY A 539 0.10 25.27 -2.55
N LEU A 540 0.94 25.97 -1.79
CA LEU A 540 1.40 27.30 -2.17
C LEU A 540 2.20 27.25 -3.49
N CYS A 541 3.12 26.30 -3.61
CA CYS A 541 3.97 26.12 -4.79
C CYS A 541 3.12 25.88 -6.06
N VAL A 542 2.14 24.98 -5.98
CA VAL A 542 1.25 24.71 -7.12
C VAL A 542 0.48 25.96 -7.54
N ARG A 543 -0.08 26.72 -6.60
CA ARG A 543 -0.82 27.94 -6.91
C ARG A 543 0.05 29.03 -7.57
N GLU A 544 1.24 29.27 -7.03
CA GLU A 544 2.18 30.26 -7.59
C GLU A 544 2.64 29.87 -9.01
N ILE A 545 2.92 28.60 -9.24
CA ILE A 545 3.31 28.09 -10.56
C ILE A 545 2.12 28.16 -11.54
N ALA A 546 0.93 27.73 -11.14
CA ALA A 546 -0.27 27.77 -11.98
C ALA A 546 -0.71 29.23 -12.31
N ALA A 547 -0.39 30.18 -11.45
CA ALA A 547 -0.60 31.61 -11.75
C ALA A 547 0.39 32.16 -12.78
N THR A 548 1.54 31.50 -12.94
CA THR A 548 2.63 31.96 -13.82
C THR A 548 2.63 31.26 -15.17
N LEU A 549 2.31 29.95 -15.19
CA LEU A 549 2.33 29.10 -16.39
C LEU A 549 0.93 28.56 -16.68
N SER A 550 0.56 28.51 -17.98
CA SER A 550 -0.60 27.74 -18.42
C SER A 550 -0.26 26.25 -18.43
N LEU A 551 -1.02 25.44 -17.68
CA LEU A 551 -0.78 24.02 -17.56
C LEU A 551 -1.84 23.24 -18.33
N GLU A 552 -1.39 22.60 -19.42
CA GLU A 552 -2.23 21.84 -20.34
C GLU A 552 -2.06 20.31 -20.13
N PRO A 553 -2.93 19.45 -20.68
CA PRO A 553 -2.78 18.01 -20.58
C PRO A 553 -1.42 17.52 -21.07
N GLY A 554 -0.74 16.71 -20.27
CA GLY A 554 0.58 16.16 -20.58
C GLY A 554 1.76 17.05 -20.20
N ASP A 555 1.50 18.23 -19.62
CA ASP A 555 2.56 19.09 -19.07
C ASP A 555 3.08 18.53 -17.74
N VAL A 556 4.38 18.69 -17.56
CA VAL A 556 5.05 18.48 -16.27
C VAL A 556 5.99 19.65 -16.05
N VAL A 557 5.84 20.33 -14.92
CA VAL A 557 6.61 21.53 -14.57
C VAL A 557 7.45 21.26 -13.34
N ILE A 558 8.65 21.84 -13.31
CA ILE A 558 9.53 21.82 -12.16
C ILE A 558 9.83 23.23 -11.63
N SER A 559 10.10 23.32 -10.33
CA SER A 559 10.71 24.48 -9.69
C SER A 559 11.32 24.11 -8.35
N ASN A 560 12.38 24.85 -7.95
CA ASN A 560 12.90 24.86 -6.58
C ASN A 560 12.95 26.26 -6.00
N HIS A 561 12.46 27.26 -6.76
CA HIS A 561 12.62 28.67 -6.42
C HIS A 561 11.77 29.04 -5.20
N PRO A 562 12.37 29.60 -4.12
CA PRO A 562 11.65 29.96 -2.89
C PRO A 562 10.52 30.97 -3.10
N GLY A 563 10.64 31.87 -4.06
CA GLY A 563 9.60 32.85 -4.43
C GLY A 563 8.34 32.23 -5.05
N PHE A 564 8.38 30.94 -5.43
CA PHE A 564 7.24 30.18 -5.93
C PHE A 564 6.85 29.04 -4.94
N GLY A 565 6.96 29.29 -3.65
CA GLY A 565 6.58 28.33 -2.61
C GLY A 565 7.59 27.22 -2.38
N GLY A 566 8.84 27.37 -2.87
CA GLY A 566 9.96 26.49 -2.50
C GLY A 566 10.35 26.65 -1.04
N SER A 567 10.94 25.60 -0.46
CA SER A 567 11.50 25.64 0.90
C SER A 567 12.92 26.17 0.87
N HIS A 568 13.80 25.41 0.21
CA HIS A 568 15.19 25.73 -0.10
C HIS A 568 15.57 25.03 -1.42
N LEU A 569 16.70 25.41 -2.03
CA LEU A 569 17.01 24.98 -3.40
C LEU A 569 17.13 23.47 -3.62
N PRO A 570 17.65 22.66 -2.65
CA PRO A 570 17.65 21.22 -2.81
C PRO A 570 16.27 20.56 -2.95
N ASP A 571 15.21 21.22 -2.46
CA ASP A 571 13.82 20.73 -2.53
C ASP A 571 13.23 21.01 -3.92
N VAL A 572 13.45 20.11 -4.86
CA VAL A 572 12.90 20.23 -6.21
C VAL A 572 11.47 19.71 -6.26
N THR A 573 10.54 20.56 -6.69
CA THR A 573 9.12 20.23 -6.83
C THR A 573 8.79 19.93 -8.28
N VAL A 574 8.10 18.81 -8.52
CA VAL A 574 7.54 18.40 -9.82
C VAL A 574 6.03 18.37 -9.73
N ILE A 575 5.34 18.99 -10.70
CA ILE A 575 3.88 19.20 -10.72
C ILE A 575 3.33 18.80 -12.07
N ALA A 576 2.20 18.09 -12.09
CA ALA A 576 1.42 17.86 -13.31
C ALA A 576 -0.07 18.14 -13.08
N PRO A 577 -0.76 18.75 -14.05
CA PRO A 577 -2.19 18.92 -14.04
C PRO A 577 -2.90 17.64 -14.44
N VAL A 578 -4.07 17.37 -13.86
CA VAL A 578 -4.92 16.24 -14.23
C VAL A 578 -6.23 16.77 -14.81
N HIS A 579 -6.50 16.37 -16.06
CA HIS A 579 -7.67 16.80 -16.80
C HIS A 579 -8.62 15.62 -17.02
N ASP A 580 -9.90 15.90 -17.03
CA ASP A 580 -10.92 14.93 -17.39
C ASP A 580 -10.98 14.69 -18.91
N ARG A 581 -11.77 13.70 -19.36
CA ARG A 581 -11.97 13.42 -20.80
C ARG A 581 -12.51 14.61 -21.61
N SER A 582 -13.09 15.60 -20.97
CA SER A 582 -13.58 16.82 -21.61
C SER A 582 -12.52 17.91 -21.68
N GLY A 583 -11.32 17.66 -21.15
CA GLY A 583 -10.21 18.61 -21.10
C GLY A 583 -10.33 19.63 -19.95
N ASN A 584 -11.21 19.41 -18.97
CA ASN A 584 -11.30 20.29 -17.81
C ASN A 584 -10.28 19.86 -16.74
N LEU A 585 -9.52 20.81 -16.25
CA LEU A 585 -8.65 20.62 -15.08
C LEU A 585 -9.52 20.32 -13.85
N PHE A 586 -9.25 19.22 -13.14
CA PHE A 586 -9.96 18.90 -11.90
C PHE A 586 -9.05 18.63 -10.71
N ALA A 587 -7.75 18.43 -10.95
CA ALA A 587 -6.77 18.19 -9.88
C ALA A 587 -5.34 18.48 -10.35
N TYR A 588 -4.41 18.51 -9.40
CA TYR A 588 -2.97 18.44 -9.62
C TYR A 588 -2.37 17.28 -8.81
N VAL A 589 -1.32 16.72 -9.36
CA VAL A 589 -0.46 15.76 -8.67
C VAL A 589 0.94 16.39 -8.57
N ALA A 590 1.55 16.30 -7.41
CA ALA A 590 2.87 16.87 -7.18
C ALA A 590 3.72 15.95 -6.31
N ASN A 591 5.02 16.04 -6.50
CA ASN A 591 5.99 15.57 -5.52
C ASN A 591 7.09 16.60 -5.31
N ARG A 592 7.75 16.53 -4.16
CA ARG A 592 8.93 17.31 -3.80
C ARG A 592 9.96 16.36 -3.26
N ALA A 593 11.19 16.42 -3.77
CA ALA A 593 12.29 15.61 -3.33
C ALA A 593 13.53 16.44 -3.04
N HIS A 594 14.22 16.12 -1.95
CA HIS A 594 15.47 16.76 -1.54
C HIS A 594 16.63 16.13 -2.30
N HIS A 595 17.13 16.82 -3.35
CA HIS A 595 18.31 16.41 -4.08
C HIS A 595 19.57 16.49 -3.20
N ALA A 596 20.39 15.47 -3.21
CA ALA A 596 21.57 15.40 -2.34
C ALA A 596 22.64 16.45 -2.68
N GLU A 597 22.66 16.95 -3.91
CA GLU A 597 23.58 17.93 -4.43
C GLU A 597 22.90 18.74 -5.53
N ILE A 598 22.89 20.06 -5.42
CA ILE A 598 22.31 20.95 -6.44
C ILE A 598 23.24 22.17 -6.76
N GLY A 599 24.53 22.03 -6.55
CA GLY A 599 25.49 23.13 -6.78
C GLY A 599 25.70 24.01 -5.54
N GLY A 600 26.01 25.27 -5.77
CA GLY A 600 26.32 26.23 -4.71
C GLY A 600 27.77 26.22 -4.25
N ILE A 601 28.10 27.16 -3.36
CA ILE A 601 29.50 27.37 -2.89
C ILE A 601 30.02 26.23 -2.01
N ARG A 602 29.12 25.40 -1.44
CA ARG A 602 29.48 24.21 -0.65
C ARG A 602 28.80 22.95 -1.16
N PRO A 603 29.47 21.78 -1.07
CA PRO A 603 28.81 20.49 -1.28
C PRO A 603 27.63 20.30 -0.34
N GLY A 604 26.55 19.67 -0.81
CA GLY A 604 25.31 19.47 -0.08
C GLY A 604 24.37 20.68 -0.11
N SER A 605 24.74 21.76 -0.81
CA SER A 605 23.87 22.88 -1.19
C SER A 605 23.09 23.56 -0.03
N MET A 606 23.72 23.64 1.15
CA MET A 606 23.18 24.34 2.34
C MET A 606 24.26 25.20 3.02
N PRO A 607 24.84 26.20 2.30
CA PRO A 607 25.88 27.06 2.88
C PRO A 607 25.25 28.11 3.79
N PRO A 608 25.53 28.15 5.10
CA PRO A 608 24.98 29.14 6.02
C PRO A 608 25.47 30.56 5.78
N GLU A 609 26.58 30.71 5.07
CA GLU A 609 27.17 32.00 4.68
C GLU A 609 26.71 32.55 3.35
N ALA A 610 25.83 31.85 2.60
CA ALA A 610 25.32 32.31 1.32
C ALA A 610 24.59 33.66 1.47
N ARG A 611 24.75 34.52 0.48
CA ARG A 611 24.18 35.89 0.44
C ARG A 611 23.14 36.07 -0.65
N ASN A 612 23.06 35.13 -1.56
CA ASN A 612 22.09 35.09 -2.65
C ASN A 612 21.82 33.64 -3.06
N LEU A 613 20.73 33.43 -3.81
CA LEU A 613 20.31 32.11 -4.22
C LEU A 613 21.36 31.36 -5.06
N ALA A 614 22.12 32.07 -5.93
CA ALA A 614 23.13 31.41 -6.75
C ALA A 614 24.29 30.81 -5.91
N GLU A 615 24.59 31.39 -4.76
CA GLU A 615 25.57 30.83 -3.81
C GLU A 615 25.02 29.58 -3.09
N GLU A 616 23.71 29.47 -2.93
CA GLU A 616 23.07 28.28 -2.32
C GLU A 616 23.04 27.10 -3.29
N GLY A 617 22.80 27.32 -4.59
CA GLY A 617 22.72 26.26 -5.58
C GLY A 617 22.15 26.72 -6.92
N VAL A 618 21.85 25.74 -7.76
CA VAL A 618 21.18 25.95 -9.04
C VAL A 618 19.73 26.35 -8.77
N VAL A 619 19.35 27.52 -9.29
CA VAL A 619 17.98 28.05 -9.20
C VAL A 619 17.17 27.61 -10.41
N ILE A 620 16.07 26.92 -10.19
CA ILE A 620 15.15 26.47 -11.23
C ILE A 620 13.85 27.25 -11.08
N PRO A 621 13.62 28.31 -11.88
CA PRO A 621 12.32 28.95 -11.91
C PRO A 621 11.25 28.02 -12.48
N PRO A 622 9.94 28.33 -12.41
CA PRO A 622 8.91 27.53 -13.03
C PRO A 622 9.25 27.21 -14.50
N THR A 623 9.58 25.94 -14.79
CA THR A 623 10.12 25.50 -16.09
C THR A 623 9.42 24.21 -16.51
N TYR A 624 9.03 24.12 -17.81
CA TYR A 624 8.47 22.88 -18.35
C TYR A 624 9.56 21.81 -18.46
N LEU A 625 9.31 20.67 -17.84
CA LEU A 625 10.10 19.44 -18.01
C LEU A 625 9.50 18.57 -19.12
N PHE A 626 8.17 18.59 -19.26
CA PHE A 626 7.42 18.10 -20.41
C PHE A 626 6.39 19.14 -20.78
N ARG A 627 6.20 19.37 -22.08
CA ARG A 627 5.19 20.29 -22.59
C ARG A 627 4.33 19.59 -23.64
N ASN A 628 3.01 19.52 -23.41
CA ASN A 628 2.09 18.74 -24.24
C ASN A 628 2.58 17.28 -24.48
N GLY A 629 3.20 16.67 -23.46
CA GLY A 629 3.80 15.34 -23.55
C GLY A 629 5.19 15.25 -24.19
N GLU A 630 5.68 16.31 -24.83
CA GLU A 630 7.02 16.36 -25.41
C GLU A 630 8.08 16.70 -24.35
N SER A 631 9.21 16.01 -24.37
CA SER A 631 10.29 16.17 -23.41
C SER A 631 11.09 17.47 -23.62
N CYS A 632 11.20 18.28 -22.57
CA CYS A 632 12.08 19.44 -22.49
C CYS A 632 13.30 19.19 -21.58
N ILE A 633 13.60 17.91 -21.29
CA ILE A 633 14.61 17.53 -20.29
C ILE A 633 16.00 18.07 -20.60
N ASP A 634 16.35 18.22 -21.87
CA ASP A 634 17.65 18.74 -22.30
C ASP A 634 17.81 20.24 -21.95
N GLU A 635 16.71 20.99 -21.85
CA GLU A 635 16.70 22.39 -21.40
C GLU A 635 16.93 22.48 -19.90
N VAL A 636 16.27 21.61 -19.16
CA VAL A 636 16.43 21.51 -17.70
C VAL A 636 17.81 20.97 -17.33
N ALA A 637 18.33 20.00 -18.07
CA ALA A 637 19.67 19.48 -17.88
C ALA A 637 20.74 20.57 -17.97
N ARG A 638 20.58 21.51 -18.88
CA ARG A 638 21.52 22.64 -19.00
C ARG A 638 21.56 23.50 -17.75
N LEU A 639 20.45 23.68 -17.04
CA LEU A 639 20.41 24.47 -15.80
C LEU A 639 21.34 23.91 -14.72
N PHE A 640 21.51 22.58 -14.66
CA PHE A 640 22.44 21.94 -13.70
C PHE A 640 23.90 22.13 -14.06
N HIS A 641 24.22 22.44 -15.31
CA HIS A 641 25.58 22.68 -15.80
C HIS A 641 25.95 24.17 -15.89
N GLU A 642 24.98 25.07 -15.88
CA GLU A 642 25.16 26.50 -16.05
C GLU A 642 25.23 27.24 -14.70
N GLY A 643 25.75 28.48 -14.74
CA GLY A 643 25.83 29.32 -13.56
C GLY A 643 27.22 29.30 -12.90
N PRO A 644 27.43 30.16 -11.87
CA PRO A 644 28.70 30.32 -11.19
C PRO A 644 29.11 29.12 -10.35
N TRP A 645 28.17 28.35 -9.84
CA TRP A 645 28.41 27.14 -9.05
C TRP A 645 27.42 26.03 -9.47
N PRO A 646 27.70 25.36 -10.59
CA PRO A 646 26.85 24.31 -11.15
C PRO A 646 26.80 23.08 -10.22
N SER A 647 25.82 22.20 -10.46
CA SER A 647 25.75 20.91 -9.77
C SER A 647 27.01 20.10 -10.01
N ARG A 648 27.50 19.43 -8.96
CA ARG A 648 28.63 18.51 -9.02
C ARG A 648 28.26 17.12 -9.49
N ARG A 649 26.93 16.82 -9.49
CA ARG A 649 26.34 15.53 -9.86
C ARG A 649 25.10 15.71 -10.74
N PRO A 650 25.19 16.37 -11.89
CA PRO A 650 24.06 16.66 -12.75
C PRO A 650 23.32 15.39 -13.23
N GLU A 651 24.05 14.28 -13.43
CA GLU A 651 23.47 12.98 -13.82
C GLU A 651 22.59 12.39 -12.73
N GLU A 652 22.97 12.51 -11.44
CA GLU A 652 22.17 12.09 -10.31
C GLU A 652 20.91 12.96 -10.17
N ASN A 653 21.05 14.29 -10.39
CA ASN A 653 19.90 15.19 -10.40
C ASN A 653 18.89 14.82 -11.50
N LEU A 654 19.36 14.54 -12.71
CA LEU A 654 18.49 14.16 -13.81
C LEU A 654 17.79 12.81 -13.57
N ALA A 655 18.50 11.85 -12.98
CA ALA A 655 17.90 10.57 -12.63
C ALA A 655 16.82 10.71 -11.56
N ASP A 656 17.06 11.51 -10.51
CA ASP A 656 16.05 11.79 -9.48
C ASP A 656 14.85 12.57 -10.06
N LEU A 657 15.08 13.51 -10.99
CA LEU A 657 14.00 14.18 -11.72
C LEU A 657 13.15 13.20 -12.52
N LEU A 658 13.75 12.25 -13.23
CA LEU A 658 13.02 11.24 -13.97
C LEU A 658 12.22 10.32 -13.05
N ALA A 659 12.76 9.99 -11.89
CA ALA A 659 12.05 9.27 -10.84
C ALA A 659 10.84 10.06 -10.33
N GLN A 660 11.00 11.37 -10.10
CA GLN A 660 9.90 12.27 -9.72
C GLN A 660 8.81 12.33 -10.81
N VAL A 661 9.20 12.42 -12.08
CA VAL A 661 8.26 12.39 -13.23
C VAL A 661 7.49 11.07 -13.29
N ALA A 662 8.17 9.94 -13.13
CA ALA A 662 7.53 8.63 -13.14
C ALA A 662 6.48 8.50 -12.01
N SER A 663 6.79 9.03 -10.81
CA SER A 663 5.87 9.10 -9.67
C SER A 663 4.66 9.98 -9.97
N VAL A 664 4.86 11.18 -10.52
CA VAL A 664 3.77 12.12 -10.82
C VAL A 664 2.87 11.59 -11.94
N ARG A 665 3.43 11.03 -13.02
CA ARG A 665 2.65 10.42 -14.12
C ARG A 665 1.79 9.28 -13.61
N PHE A 666 2.34 8.41 -12.80
CA PHE A 666 1.57 7.34 -12.16
C PHE A 666 0.37 7.90 -11.38
N GLY A 667 0.59 8.97 -10.58
CA GLY A 667 -0.49 9.63 -9.86
C GLY A 667 -1.56 10.22 -10.78
N CYS A 668 -1.16 10.81 -11.92
CA CYS A 668 -2.09 11.32 -12.95
C CYS A 668 -2.92 10.20 -13.57
N ASP A 669 -2.28 9.08 -13.96
CA ASP A 669 -2.95 7.95 -14.59
C ASP A 669 -3.98 7.34 -13.63
N ARG A 670 -3.60 7.07 -12.38
CA ARG A 670 -4.49 6.53 -11.36
C ARG A 670 -5.67 7.45 -11.02
N LEU A 671 -5.42 8.75 -10.95
CA LEU A 671 -6.50 9.70 -10.69
C LEU A 671 -7.44 9.84 -11.89
N SER A 672 -6.92 9.74 -13.11
CA SER A 672 -7.71 9.72 -14.33
C SER A 672 -8.61 8.48 -14.40
N GLU A 673 -8.10 7.30 -14.05
CA GLU A 673 -8.90 6.07 -13.94
C GLU A 673 -10.04 6.21 -12.92
N LEU A 674 -9.76 6.79 -11.73
CA LEU A 674 -10.79 7.08 -10.74
C LEU A 674 -11.83 8.08 -11.26
N ALA A 675 -11.40 9.07 -12.06
CA ALA A 675 -12.32 10.03 -12.67
C ALA A 675 -13.18 9.42 -13.79
N GLU A 676 -12.66 8.44 -14.51
CA GLU A 676 -13.44 7.66 -15.48
C GLU A 676 -14.50 6.79 -14.82
N GLU A 677 -14.18 6.18 -13.67
CA GLU A 677 -15.10 5.31 -12.92
C GLU A 677 -16.20 6.09 -12.18
N HIS A 678 -15.83 7.22 -11.56
CA HIS A 678 -16.70 7.92 -10.61
C HIS A 678 -17.11 9.34 -11.05
N GLY A 679 -16.48 9.89 -12.08
CA GLY A 679 -16.66 11.27 -12.53
C GLY A 679 -15.75 12.28 -11.82
N SER A 680 -15.11 13.19 -12.58
CA SER A 680 -14.20 14.23 -12.06
C SER A 680 -14.87 15.14 -11.02
N ARG A 681 -16.16 15.47 -11.23
CA ARG A 681 -16.96 16.27 -10.28
C ARG A 681 -17.10 15.58 -8.92
N THR A 682 -17.40 14.28 -8.89
CA THR A 682 -17.53 13.49 -7.66
C THR A 682 -16.21 13.48 -6.88
N LEU A 683 -15.09 13.29 -7.58
CA LEU A 683 -13.76 13.34 -6.95
C LEU A 683 -13.50 14.71 -6.32
N GLY A 684 -13.79 15.81 -7.05
CA GLY A 684 -13.64 17.18 -6.53
C GLY A 684 -14.48 17.45 -5.29
N GLU A 685 -15.71 16.95 -5.23
CA GLU A 685 -16.59 17.03 -4.06
C GLU A 685 -15.99 16.28 -2.85
N HIS A 686 -15.40 15.09 -3.05
CA HIS A 686 -14.73 14.33 -1.99
C HIS A 686 -13.42 14.98 -1.54
N MET A 687 -12.63 15.54 -2.45
CA MET A 687 -11.43 16.30 -2.12
C MET A 687 -11.75 17.50 -1.22
N LYS A 688 -12.79 18.26 -1.60
CA LYS A 688 -13.27 19.39 -0.79
C LYS A 688 -13.74 18.92 0.58
N HIS A 689 -14.52 17.83 0.63
CA HIS A 689 -15.03 17.31 1.90
C HIS A 689 -13.90 16.91 2.87
N LEU A 690 -12.85 16.29 2.36
CA LEU A 690 -11.68 15.89 3.16
C LEU A 690 -10.99 17.10 3.82
N ARG A 691 -10.86 18.21 3.09
CA ARG A 691 -10.34 19.47 3.64
C ARG A 691 -11.31 20.13 4.62
N ASP A 692 -12.59 20.19 4.29
CA ASP A 692 -13.62 20.78 5.17
C ASP A 692 -13.65 20.07 6.54
N ARG A 693 -13.42 18.75 6.56
CA ARG A 693 -13.28 17.96 7.79
C ARG A 693 -12.07 18.43 8.61
N SER A 694 -10.89 18.54 7.99
CA SER A 694 -9.69 19.03 8.69
C SER A 694 -9.89 20.44 9.23
N ALA A 695 -10.57 21.31 8.47
CA ALA A 695 -10.95 22.66 8.92
C ALA A 695 -11.93 22.62 10.11
N GLY A 696 -12.87 21.69 10.11
CA GLY A 696 -13.81 21.46 11.22
C GLY A 696 -13.09 21.11 12.51
N ILE A 697 -12.18 20.14 12.47
CA ILE A 697 -11.38 19.73 13.64
C ILE A 697 -10.54 20.90 14.18
N CYS A 698 -9.93 21.67 13.29
CA CYS A 698 -9.18 22.87 13.71
C CYS A 698 -10.10 23.89 14.38
N ARG A 699 -11.31 24.16 13.85
CA ARG A 699 -12.29 25.06 14.50
C ARG A 699 -12.73 24.56 15.87
N GLU A 700 -12.98 23.26 16.04
CA GLU A 700 -13.32 22.68 17.34
C GLU A 700 -12.20 22.85 18.37
N PHE A 701 -10.94 22.65 17.94
CA PHE A 701 -9.78 22.92 18.78
C PHE A 701 -9.71 24.40 19.16
N LEU A 702 -9.83 25.33 18.19
CA LEU A 702 -9.79 26.76 18.43
C LEU A 702 -10.94 27.24 19.33
N ALA A 703 -12.14 26.67 19.18
CA ALA A 703 -13.31 27.00 20.03
C ALA A 703 -13.05 26.73 21.51
N ARG A 704 -12.26 25.70 21.86
CA ARG A 704 -11.87 25.42 23.24
C ARG A 704 -10.95 26.50 23.85
N HIS A 705 -10.33 27.31 22.98
CA HIS A 705 -9.41 28.38 23.35
C HIS A 705 -9.94 29.75 22.99
N GLU A 706 -11.26 29.90 22.87
CA GLU A 706 -11.95 31.13 22.50
C GLU A 706 -11.59 32.30 23.44
N GLY A 707 -11.26 33.45 22.86
CA GLY A 707 -10.86 34.66 23.59
C GLY A 707 -9.40 34.67 24.02
N ALA A 708 -8.59 33.66 23.66
CA ALA A 708 -7.18 33.68 24.01
C ALA A 708 -6.42 34.72 23.20
N GLU A 709 -5.51 35.42 23.88
CA GLU A 709 -4.50 36.31 23.30
C GLU A 709 -3.15 35.94 23.89
N LEU A 710 -2.28 35.36 23.05
CA LEU A 710 -0.99 34.80 23.44
C LEU A 710 0.13 35.54 22.68
N ARG A 711 1.24 35.80 23.33
CA ARG A 711 2.43 36.39 22.70
C ARG A 711 3.65 35.58 23.07
N ALA A 712 4.48 35.29 22.07
CA ALA A 712 5.76 34.65 22.25
C ALA A 712 6.85 35.40 21.48
N GLU A 713 8.06 35.40 22.06
CA GLU A 713 9.26 35.95 21.47
C GLU A 713 10.39 34.95 21.61
N GLN A 714 11.10 34.69 20.51
CA GLN A 714 12.27 33.83 20.52
C GLN A 714 13.44 34.54 19.83
N ARG A 715 14.62 34.46 20.45
CA ARG A 715 15.86 35.01 19.87
C ARG A 715 16.72 33.87 19.31
N LEU A 716 17.29 34.13 18.16
CA LEU A 716 18.34 33.30 17.58
C LEU A 716 19.70 33.65 18.24
N ASP A 717 20.74 32.85 17.97
CA ASP A 717 22.08 33.03 18.56
C ASP A 717 22.74 34.35 18.15
N ASP A 718 22.41 34.89 16.98
CA ASP A 718 22.87 36.18 16.48
C ASP A 718 22.09 37.38 17.06
N GLY A 719 21.05 37.11 17.84
CA GLY A 719 20.17 38.12 18.43
C GLY A 719 18.94 38.47 17.61
N SER A 720 18.77 37.93 16.39
CA SER A 720 17.57 38.05 15.58
C SER A 720 16.33 37.59 16.33
N LEU A 721 15.21 38.29 16.20
CA LEU A 721 14.00 38.06 16.98
C LEU A 721 12.87 37.53 16.10
N ILE A 722 12.23 36.47 16.54
CA ILE A 722 10.95 35.99 16.01
C ILE A 722 9.88 36.33 17.05
N VAL A 723 8.84 37.04 16.61
CA VAL A 723 7.69 37.44 17.45
C VAL A 723 6.44 36.85 16.83
N VAL A 724 5.56 36.28 17.66
CA VAL A 724 4.21 35.91 17.25
C VAL A 724 3.20 36.36 18.29
N THR A 725 2.12 36.97 17.84
CA THR A 725 0.90 37.22 18.62
C THR A 725 -0.21 36.36 18.04
N ILE A 726 -0.85 35.57 18.88
CA ILE A 726 -1.94 34.66 18.48
C ILE A 726 -3.22 35.19 19.12
N THR A 727 -4.22 35.45 18.30
CA THR A 727 -5.57 35.89 18.77
C THR A 727 -6.59 34.87 18.26
N ILE A 728 -7.42 34.34 19.17
CA ILE A 728 -8.47 33.36 18.81
C ILE A 728 -9.84 34.00 19.07
N ARG A 729 -10.65 34.17 17.99
CA ARG A 729 -12.01 34.67 18.01
C ARG A 729 -12.88 33.98 16.98
N ASP A 730 -14.14 33.74 17.32
CA ASP A 730 -15.12 33.09 16.43
C ASP A 730 -14.62 31.77 15.83
N SER A 731 -13.92 30.95 16.65
CA SER A 731 -13.29 29.69 16.25
C SER A 731 -12.28 29.88 15.09
N ARG A 732 -11.66 31.04 14.98
CA ARG A 732 -10.59 31.39 14.04
C ARG A 732 -9.37 31.88 14.80
N ALA A 733 -8.19 31.66 14.25
CA ALA A 733 -6.95 32.16 14.84
C ALA A 733 -6.24 33.10 13.86
N THR A 734 -5.74 34.24 14.38
CA THR A 734 -4.81 35.09 13.68
C THR A 734 -3.42 34.92 14.30
N PHE A 735 -2.45 34.55 13.50
CA PHE A 735 -1.04 34.46 13.84
C PHE A 735 -0.34 35.70 13.24
N ASP A 736 -0.08 36.70 14.05
CA ASP A 736 0.57 37.93 13.66
C ASP A 736 2.05 37.93 14.08
N PHE A 737 2.93 37.93 13.08
CA PHE A 737 4.38 37.94 13.26
C PHE A 737 4.99 39.34 13.26
N THR A 738 4.16 40.41 13.38
CA THR A 738 4.63 41.78 13.48
C THR A 738 5.58 41.95 14.66
N GLY A 739 6.76 42.53 14.41
CA GLY A 739 7.82 42.69 15.38
C GLY A 739 8.98 41.72 15.20
N THR A 740 8.82 40.74 14.29
CA THR A 740 9.93 39.87 13.85
C THR A 740 11.01 40.75 13.18
N SER A 741 12.28 40.35 13.35
CA SER A 741 13.45 41.06 12.78
C SER A 741 13.36 41.13 11.26
N SER A 742 13.98 42.17 10.69
CA SER A 742 14.12 42.30 9.23
C SER A 742 14.91 41.15 8.62
N CYS A 743 14.84 41.06 7.30
CA CYS A 743 15.56 40.06 6.49
C CYS A 743 17.03 39.96 6.92
N HIS A 744 17.49 38.74 7.16
CA HIS A 744 18.85 38.44 7.58
C HIS A 744 19.80 38.50 6.38
N SER A 745 20.99 39.06 6.57
CA SER A 745 21.99 39.25 5.50
C SER A 745 22.71 37.99 5.03
N ALA A 746 22.51 36.85 5.72
CA ALA A 746 23.00 35.52 5.35
C ALA A 746 21.81 34.56 5.23
N ASN A 747 22.08 33.30 4.91
CA ASN A 747 21.07 32.27 4.63
C ASN A 747 20.40 31.72 5.93
N LEU A 748 19.76 32.64 6.70
CA LEU A 748 18.98 32.27 7.89
C LEU A 748 17.51 32.69 7.78
N ASN A 749 17.05 33.12 6.59
CA ASN A 749 15.68 33.52 6.38
C ASN A 749 14.78 32.31 6.15
N ALA A 750 13.54 32.40 6.62
CA ALA A 750 12.50 31.42 6.35
C ALA A 750 11.50 31.96 5.32
N THR A 751 10.91 31.08 4.54
CA THR A 751 9.87 31.45 3.58
C THR A 751 8.47 31.38 4.21
N ALA A 752 7.49 32.06 3.61
CA ALA A 752 6.08 31.91 4.00
C ALA A 752 5.61 30.46 3.95
N ALA A 753 6.16 29.64 3.04
CA ALA A 753 5.91 28.21 2.93
C ALA A 753 6.31 27.46 4.21
N ILE A 754 7.47 27.78 4.78
CA ILE A 754 7.96 27.15 6.03
C ILE A 754 7.09 27.56 7.23
N VAL A 755 6.70 28.85 7.30
CA VAL A 755 5.79 29.30 8.37
C VAL A 755 4.46 28.56 8.32
N ARG A 756 3.86 28.40 7.13
CA ARG A 756 2.63 27.62 6.94
C ARG A 756 2.80 26.16 7.38
N SER A 757 3.90 25.52 7.00
CA SER A 757 4.20 24.14 7.38
C SER A 757 4.34 23.98 8.91
N ALA A 758 5.04 24.90 9.57
CA ALA A 758 5.18 24.90 11.02
C ALA A 758 3.82 25.04 11.72
N LEU A 759 2.94 25.94 11.24
CA LEU A 759 1.61 26.13 11.81
C LEU A 759 0.72 24.89 11.62
N VAL A 760 0.69 24.27 10.44
CA VAL A 760 -0.05 23.03 10.20
C VAL A 760 0.43 21.94 11.17
N TYR A 761 1.76 21.79 11.30
CA TYR A 761 2.34 20.78 12.20
C TYR A 761 1.91 21.01 13.66
N VAL A 762 2.09 22.22 14.17
CA VAL A 762 1.75 22.56 15.58
C VAL A 762 0.26 22.38 15.83
N LEU A 763 -0.61 22.91 14.97
CA LEU A 763 -2.06 22.80 15.13
C LEU A 763 -2.53 21.34 15.14
N ARG A 764 -1.94 20.50 14.29
CA ARG A 764 -2.27 19.07 14.25
C ARG A 764 -1.86 18.34 15.52
N VAL A 765 -0.64 18.59 16.01
CA VAL A 765 -0.15 17.99 17.27
C VAL A 765 -1.07 18.39 18.45
N LEU A 766 -1.52 19.64 18.47
CA LEU A 766 -2.39 20.15 19.54
C LEU A 766 -3.84 19.69 19.42
N ALA A 767 -4.30 19.34 18.22
CA ALA A 767 -5.68 18.86 18.01
C ALA A 767 -5.90 17.43 18.53
N GLU A 768 -4.83 16.65 18.78
CA GLU A 768 -4.85 15.28 19.36
C GLU A 768 -5.78 14.29 18.64
N GLN A 769 -6.04 14.51 17.34
CA GLN A 769 -6.89 13.65 16.52
C GLN A 769 -6.12 13.17 15.28
N GLU A 770 -6.40 11.92 14.89
CA GLU A 770 -5.92 11.42 13.62
C GLU A 770 -6.69 12.05 12.46
N VAL A 771 -6.01 12.84 11.64
CA VAL A 771 -6.60 13.54 10.50
C VAL A 771 -5.67 13.43 9.29
N PRO A 772 -6.23 13.28 8.09
CA PRO A 772 -5.45 13.30 6.88
C PRO A 772 -4.57 14.54 6.75
N LEU A 773 -3.38 14.36 6.19
CA LEU A 773 -2.40 15.42 5.98
C LEU A 773 -2.86 16.33 4.83
N ASN A 774 -3.56 17.42 5.14
CA ASN A 774 -3.98 18.41 4.16
C ASN A 774 -3.96 19.83 4.71
N GLU A 775 -4.13 20.85 3.86
CA GLU A 775 -4.08 22.24 4.28
C GLU A 775 -5.41 22.80 4.84
N GLY A 776 -6.44 21.98 4.98
CA GLY A 776 -7.70 22.38 5.59
C GLY A 776 -7.56 22.91 7.03
N PHE A 777 -6.53 22.49 7.76
CA PHE A 777 -6.20 23.07 9.07
C PHE A 777 -5.90 24.57 9.01
N LEU A 778 -5.49 25.11 7.87
CA LEU A 778 -5.21 26.52 7.69
C LEU A 778 -6.44 27.34 7.26
N ASP A 779 -7.57 26.72 6.93
CA ASP A 779 -8.78 27.46 6.54
C ASP A 779 -9.32 28.39 7.64
N PRO A 780 -9.33 28.04 8.94
CA PRO A 780 -9.70 28.95 10.02
C PRO A 780 -8.52 29.81 10.51
N VAL A 781 -7.36 29.82 9.83
CA VAL A 781 -6.14 30.50 10.28
C VAL A 781 -5.78 31.62 9.35
N GLU A 782 -5.59 32.79 9.90
CA GLU A 782 -5.00 33.97 9.23
C GLU A 782 -3.53 34.10 9.66
N ILE A 783 -2.65 34.35 8.66
CA ILE A 783 -1.21 34.47 8.91
C ILE A 783 -0.80 35.85 8.41
N ILE A 784 -0.30 36.71 9.30
CA ILE A 784 0.22 38.04 9.02
C ILE A 784 1.75 37.98 9.11
N LEU A 785 2.41 38.16 7.97
CA LEU A 785 3.88 38.25 7.87
C LEU A 785 4.27 39.66 7.50
N PRO A 786 5.17 40.33 8.27
CA PRO A 786 5.68 41.62 7.89
C PRO A 786 6.50 41.52 6.59
N ASP A 787 6.34 42.53 5.71
CA ASP A 787 7.18 42.65 4.52
C ASP A 787 8.64 42.83 4.90
N ASP A 788 9.56 42.32 4.08
CA ASP A 788 11.02 42.38 4.35
C ASP A 788 11.45 41.81 5.69
N SER A 789 10.65 40.91 6.27
CA SER A 789 11.02 40.25 7.51
C SER A 789 11.82 38.97 7.23
N PHE A 790 12.48 38.52 8.29
CA PHE A 790 13.15 37.24 8.40
C PHE A 790 12.26 36.06 7.97
N LEU A 791 10.91 36.16 8.08
CA LEU A 791 9.91 35.17 7.73
C LEU A 791 9.22 35.43 6.37
N SER A 792 9.54 36.52 5.71
CA SER A 792 9.06 36.91 4.38
C SER A 792 10.13 37.70 3.62
N PRO A 793 11.28 37.05 3.32
CA PRO A 793 12.40 37.71 2.68
C PRO A 793 12.10 38.05 1.22
N VAL A 794 12.69 39.15 0.76
CA VAL A 794 12.82 39.44 -0.67
C VAL A 794 14.05 38.70 -1.19
N PHE A 795 13.87 37.95 -2.24
CA PHE A 795 14.95 37.14 -2.84
C PHE A 795 15.76 38.00 -3.81
N PRO A 796 17.07 38.20 -3.55
CA PRO A 796 17.94 38.99 -4.46
C PRO A 796 18.35 38.18 -5.72
#